data_5ed525965ec57efb1234514c9e11ef3b
#
_entry.id   5ed525965ec57efb1234514c9e11ef3b
#
_cell.length_a   1.000
_cell.length_b   1.000
_cell.length_c   1.000
_cell.angle_alpha   90.00
_cell.angle_beta   90.00
_cell.angle_gamma   90.00
#
_symmetry.space_group_name_H-M   'P 1'
#
loop_
_entity.id
_entity.type
_entity.pdbx_description
1 polymer ?
#
loop_
_entity_poly.entity_id
_entity_poly.type
_entity_poly.pdbx_seq_one_letter_code
_entity_poly.pdbx_strand_id
1 'polypeptide(L)'
;MKNIFLFFILLPLFISCKKESSSGEFDTWEVKGGDAGSRNYSSLDQINLANAHTLELAWEYSCGDADRQGRSQIQCSPIIIDSILYATTPGMDLIALHAGTGVEIWRSKPPGRNRSGLGVNRGVMYWTDGAQKRIFYSFTHRLFCFDALTGAPVFDFGEKGSIDMHDGLGKAADSLFVMANTPGIIFKNLIIMGSRVSEGPDAAPGHIRAYDVLSGKLVWVFHTIPHPGEAGYETWPPDAWQKIGAANSWAGMSLDHGRGVVYIPTGSAAFDFYGGNRKGKNLYANCVLAIDAMTGKLKWHYQTTHHDILDRDLPSPPVLVQVKRDGKLIDAVAQATKQGFIFVLDRDTGEPLFPVEELPVPASELAGEEAWPTQPFPTLPKPYARQNFDESLINDVDSVSYEYLKKQFALLRTGGPYLPPGLKPGIVFPGYDGGAEWGGQSYDPEQGIFYINSNEMPWILTMVDLTPDKSMDNAKNYARGLFLRNCAICHGADMKGDAGKVYPAIDQTKTKYNLTELRTLLKEGRRLMPAFNYLDSLDKEAILAYMRNEPIKMRRAATEYSPEVPYSMTGYNRFTDPNGLPAVKPPWGTLNAIDLNTGEYKWSVPLGEIDSLTRKGIPVTGTENYGGPLNTRGGIIFIAATKDERIRAFDKNTGKELWQYRLPAGGYATPATYSVNGKQYIVIACGGGKMGTKSGDKYLAFALK
;
A
#
# COMPACT_ATOMS: atom_id res chain seq x y z
N MET A 1 40.54 -74.23 -40.17
CA MET A 1 39.61 -73.70 -39.23
C MET A 1 39.98 -72.27 -38.89
N LYS A 2 39.31 -71.28 -39.43
CA LYS A 2 39.64 -69.85 -39.33
C LYS A 2 38.79 -69.25 -38.19
N ASN A 3 39.43 -68.77 -37.14
CA ASN A 3 38.79 -67.99 -36.08
C ASN A 3 38.64 -66.55 -36.51
N ILE A 4 37.41 -66.06 -36.61
CA ILE A 4 37.04 -64.62 -36.85
C ILE A 4 36.80 -64.00 -35.48
N PHE A 5 37.70 -63.07 -35.07
CA PHE A 5 37.46 -62.19 -33.90
C PHE A 5 36.65 -61.00 -34.32
N LEU A 6 35.46 -60.89 -33.75
CA LEU A 6 34.61 -59.70 -33.90
C LEU A 6 34.97 -58.66 -32.82
N PHE A 7 35.49 -57.50 -33.24
CA PHE A 7 35.74 -56.36 -32.37
C PHE A 7 34.47 -55.57 -32.25
N PHE A 8 33.86 -55.56 -31.07
CA PHE A 8 32.77 -54.62 -30.75
C PHE A 8 33.39 -53.27 -30.34
N ILE A 9 33.22 -52.23 -31.18
CA ILE A 9 33.52 -50.85 -30.82
C ILE A 9 32.34 -50.28 -30.05
N LEU A 10 32.49 -50.12 -28.71
CA LEU A 10 31.58 -49.37 -27.88
C LEU A 10 31.83 -47.87 -28.12
N LEU A 11 30.92 -47.20 -28.85
CA LEU A 11 30.84 -45.75 -28.90
C LEU A 11 30.21 -45.26 -27.57
N PRO A 12 30.86 -44.36 -26.78
CA PRO A 12 30.21 -43.75 -25.67
C PRO A 12 29.21 -42.70 -26.19
N LEU A 13 27.92 -42.97 -26.01
CA LEU A 13 26.85 -41.94 -26.14
C LEU A 13 27.05 -40.92 -25.02
N PHE A 14 27.66 -39.77 -25.33
CA PHE A 14 27.56 -38.59 -24.52
C PHE A 14 26.11 -38.08 -24.59
N ILE A 15 25.28 -38.47 -23.62
CA ILE A 15 24.03 -37.84 -23.34
C ILE A 15 24.40 -36.47 -22.74
N SER A 16 24.49 -35.45 -23.60
CA SER A 16 24.50 -34.06 -23.17
C SER A 16 23.12 -33.76 -22.55
N CYS A 17 23.02 -33.87 -21.25
CA CYS A 17 21.93 -33.21 -20.53
C CYS A 17 22.05 -31.72 -20.82
N LYS A 18 21.38 -31.24 -21.87
CA LYS A 18 20.98 -29.83 -21.93
C LYS A 18 20.12 -29.61 -20.70
N LYS A 19 20.67 -28.92 -19.72
CA LYS A 19 19.87 -28.23 -18.70
C LYS A 19 18.91 -27.34 -19.49
N GLU A 20 17.65 -27.74 -19.62
CA GLU A 20 16.62 -26.82 -20.03
C GLU A 20 16.69 -25.67 -19.04
N SER A 21 17.18 -24.53 -19.52
CA SER A 21 17.07 -23.30 -18.79
C SER A 21 15.57 -23.08 -18.60
N SER A 22 15.13 -22.89 -17.38
CA SER A 22 13.79 -22.42 -17.02
C SER A 22 13.57 -20.99 -17.54
N SER A 23 13.57 -20.83 -18.87
CA SER A 23 13.52 -19.54 -19.57
C SER A 23 12.10 -19.01 -19.76
N GLY A 24 11.15 -19.38 -18.90
CA GLY A 24 9.76 -18.93 -19.02
C GLY A 24 9.14 -18.37 -17.74
N GLU A 25 9.77 -18.56 -16.57
CA GLU A 25 9.08 -18.27 -15.29
C GLU A 25 8.90 -16.77 -15.00
N PHE A 26 9.74 -15.87 -15.58
CA PHE A 26 9.73 -14.42 -15.28
C PHE A 26 9.85 -13.54 -16.54
N ASP A 27 9.42 -14.00 -17.70
CA ASP A 27 9.45 -13.24 -18.95
C ASP A 27 8.09 -12.61 -19.33
N THR A 28 7.03 -12.91 -18.58
CA THR A 28 5.69 -12.37 -18.71
C THR A 28 5.39 -11.34 -17.61
N TRP A 29 4.30 -10.58 -17.76
CA TRP A 29 3.82 -9.63 -16.76
C TRP A 29 2.30 -9.76 -16.56
N GLU A 30 1.84 -11.01 -16.39
CA GLU A 30 0.43 -11.36 -16.34
C GLU A 30 -0.25 -11.07 -15.00
N VAL A 31 0.55 -10.80 -13.97
CA VAL A 31 0.13 -10.49 -12.62
C VAL A 31 0.78 -9.19 -12.16
N LYS A 32 0.11 -8.40 -11.35
CA LYS A 32 0.72 -7.24 -10.69
C LYS A 32 1.97 -7.69 -9.92
N GLY A 33 3.11 -7.05 -10.18
CA GLY A 33 4.39 -7.44 -9.58
C GLY A 33 5.18 -8.47 -10.40
N GLY A 34 4.72 -8.78 -11.64
CA GLY A 34 5.37 -9.67 -12.60
C GLY A 34 5.04 -11.14 -12.39
N ASP A 35 5.00 -11.59 -11.15
CA ASP A 35 4.66 -12.96 -10.76
C ASP A 35 3.81 -13.02 -9.48
N ALA A 36 3.22 -14.17 -9.22
CA ALA A 36 2.37 -14.38 -8.04
C ALA A 36 3.13 -14.24 -6.70
N GLY A 37 4.45 -14.31 -6.70
CA GLY A 37 5.32 -14.07 -5.54
C GLY A 37 5.65 -12.62 -5.29
N SER A 38 5.10 -11.68 -6.09
CA SER A 38 5.29 -10.23 -5.97
C SER A 38 6.76 -9.79 -5.99
N ARG A 39 7.58 -10.44 -6.81
CA ARG A 39 9.04 -10.19 -6.85
C ARG A 39 9.41 -8.92 -7.60
N ASN A 40 8.51 -8.33 -8.40
CA ASN A 40 8.82 -7.21 -9.29
C ASN A 40 10.13 -7.44 -10.08
N TYR A 41 10.32 -8.66 -10.58
CA TYR A 41 11.48 -9.13 -11.31
C TYR A 41 11.09 -9.63 -12.71
N SER A 42 11.97 -9.40 -13.67
CA SER A 42 11.84 -9.98 -15.02
C SER A 42 13.16 -10.61 -15.48
N SER A 43 13.04 -11.75 -16.15
CA SER A 43 14.18 -12.41 -16.82
C SER A 43 14.58 -11.76 -18.15
N LEU A 44 13.87 -10.74 -18.60
CA LEU A 44 14.20 -9.98 -19.80
C LEU A 44 15.51 -9.22 -19.59
N ASP A 45 16.40 -9.25 -20.61
CA ASP A 45 17.76 -8.71 -20.57
C ASP A 45 18.18 -7.94 -21.82
N GLN A 46 17.24 -7.70 -22.75
CA GLN A 46 17.52 -6.88 -23.93
C GLN A 46 17.96 -5.46 -23.52
N ILE A 47 17.28 -4.87 -22.53
CA ILE A 47 17.71 -3.64 -21.89
C ILE A 47 18.67 -4.01 -20.77
N ASN A 48 19.95 -3.58 -20.89
CA ASN A 48 21.02 -3.97 -19.97
C ASN A 48 21.99 -2.82 -19.69
N LEU A 49 23.01 -3.08 -18.87
CA LEU A 49 24.00 -2.07 -18.45
C LEU A 49 24.69 -1.35 -19.60
N ALA A 50 24.89 -2.01 -20.73
CA ALA A 50 25.57 -1.42 -21.87
C ALA A 50 24.69 -0.45 -22.69
N ASN A 51 23.35 -0.62 -22.66
CA ASN A 51 22.45 0.10 -23.55
C ASN A 51 21.33 0.89 -22.86
N ALA A 52 21.14 0.75 -21.55
CA ALA A 52 20.06 1.44 -20.83
C ALA A 52 20.06 2.96 -21.03
N HIS A 53 21.23 3.58 -21.24
CA HIS A 53 21.38 5.01 -21.50
C HIS A 53 20.79 5.45 -22.85
N THR A 54 20.43 4.53 -23.75
CA THR A 54 19.83 4.80 -25.08
C THR A 54 18.32 4.62 -25.10
N LEU A 55 17.69 4.43 -23.95
CA LEU A 55 16.24 4.29 -23.87
C LEU A 55 15.54 5.56 -24.34
N GLU A 56 14.55 5.38 -25.21
CA GLU A 56 13.70 6.45 -25.75
C GLU A 56 12.21 6.14 -25.50
N LEU A 57 11.38 7.18 -25.56
CA LEU A 57 9.92 7.03 -25.51
C LEU A 57 9.46 6.29 -26.79
N ALA A 58 8.91 5.08 -26.61
CA ALA A 58 8.41 4.25 -27.69
C ALA A 58 6.97 4.62 -28.06
N TRP A 59 6.11 4.80 -27.07
CA TRP A 59 4.74 5.24 -27.24
C TRP A 59 4.20 5.94 -26.01
N GLU A 60 3.17 6.74 -26.21
CA GLU A 60 2.41 7.44 -25.18
C GLU A 60 0.91 7.23 -25.44
N TYR A 61 0.15 6.97 -24.36
CA TYR A 61 -1.31 6.92 -24.39
C TYR A 61 -1.87 7.93 -23.39
N SER A 62 -2.82 8.76 -23.84
CA SER A 62 -3.54 9.74 -23.02
C SER A 62 -4.94 9.25 -22.72
N CYS A 63 -5.27 9.04 -21.43
CA CYS A 63 -6.59 8.59 -21.01
C CYS A 63 -7.70 9.65 -21.28
N GLY A 64 -7.36 10.94 -21.21
CA GLY A 64 -8.27 12.05 -21.52
C GLY A 64 -9.34 12.33 -20.46
N ASP A 65 -9.25 11.69 -19.28
CA ASP A 65 -10.26 11.77 -18.21
C ASP A 65 -9.69 12.18 -16.85
N ALA A 66 -8.50 12.81 -16.82
CA ALA A 66 -7.99 13.44 -15.62
C ALA A 66 -8.95 14.52 -15.11
N ASP A 67 -9.09 14.60 -13.78
CA ASP A 67 -9.92 15.63 -13.17
C ASP A 67 -9.36 17.04 -13.42
N ARG A 68 -10.19 17.92 -13.99
CA ARG A 68 -9.81 19.29 -14.33
C ARG A 68 -9.35 20.14 -13.15
N GLN A 69 -9.70 19.74 -11.92
CA GLN A 69 -9.27 20.41 -10.70
C GLN A 69 -7.97 19.82 -10.12
N GLY A 70 -7.28 18.97 -10.89
CA GLY A 70 -6.01 18.39 -10.48
C GLY A 70 -6.11 17.40 -9.32
N ARG A 71 -7.19 16.63 -9.25
CA ARG A 71 -7.50 15.77 -8.09
C ARG A 71 -7.37 14.28 -8.34
N SER A 72 -7.33 13.86 -9.60
CA SER A 72 -7.18 12.47 -9.99
C SER A 72 -5.73 12.01 -9.91
N GLN A 73 -5.55 10.70 -9.85
CA GLN A 73 -4.24 10.04 -9.87
C GLN A 73 -4.36 8.68 -10.57
N ILE A 74 -3.24 8.12 -11.01
CA ILE A 74 -3.15 6.74 -11.46
C ILE A 74 -2.12 6.04 -10.57
N GLN A 75 -2.53 4.95 -9.89
CA GLN A 75 -1.64 4.07 -9.13
C GLN A 75 -1.57 2.67 -9.76
N CYS A 76 -2.23 2.46 -10.89
CA CYS A 76 -2.33 1.17 -11.57
C CYS A 76 -0.99 0.75 -12.17
N SER A 77 -0.42 -0.36 -11.69
CA SER A 77 0.59 -1.12 -12.42
C SER A 77 -0.14 -1.99 -13.44
N PRO A 78 0.11 -1.83 -14.73
CA PRO A 78 -0.58 -2.62 -15.75
C PRO A 78 -0.14 -4.08 -15.73
N ILE A 79 -0.99 -4.96 -16.26
CA ILE A 79 -0.62 -6.33 -16.62
C ILE A 79 -0.64 -6.50 -18.13
N ILE A 80 0.16 -7.42 -18.64
CA ILE A 80 0.30 -7.66 -20.08
C ILE A 80 0.05 -9.13 -20.39
N ILE A 81 -0.96 -9.39 -21.25
CA ILE A 81 -1.39 -10.73 -21.67
C ILE A 81 -1.43 -10.75 -23.20
N ASP A 82 -0.74 -11.66 -23.84
CA ASP A 82 -0.80 -11.83 -25.31
C ASP A 82 -0.62 -10.49 -26.08
N SER A 83 0.32 -9.66 -25.68
CA SER A 83 0.57 -8.31 -26.26
C SER A 83 -0.56 -7.28 -26.02
N ILE A 84 -1.50 -7.55 -25.12
CA ILE A 84 -2.52 -6.60 -24.69
C ILE A 84 -2.16 -6.13 -23.26
N LEU A 85 -2.10 -4.82 -23.09
CA LEU A 85 -1.90 -4.16 -21.81
C LEU A 85 -3.26 -3.80 -21.20
N TYR A 86 -3.53 -4.27 -19.98
CA TYR A 86 -4.75 -3.94 -19.23
C TYR A 86 -4.42 -3.01 -18.07
N ALA A 87 -5.18 -1.93 -17.94
CA ALA A 87 -4.97 -0.93 -16.91
C ALA A 87 -6.25 -0.14 -16.61
N THR A 88 -6.18 0.79 -15.65
CA THR A 88 -7.27 1.71 -15.31
C THR A 88 -6.88 3.15 -15.56
N THR A 89 -7.86 3.98 -15.95
CA THR A 89 -7.67 5.42 -16.18
C THR A 89 -7.79 6.22 -14.86
N PRO A 90 -7.40 7.51 -14.83
CA PRO A 90 -7.66 8.39 -13.67
C PRO A 90 -9.14 8.49 -13.31
N GLY A 91 -10.00 8.41 -14.32
CA GLY A 91 -11.46 8.39 -14.16
C GLY A 91 -12.02 7.02 -13.80
N MET A 92 -11.17 6.00 -13.57
CA MET A 92 -11.55 4.63 -13.20
C MET A 92 -12.26 3.85 -14.32
N ASP A 93 -12.00 4.16 -15.59
CA ASP A 93 -12.37 3.27 -16.69
C ASP A 93 -11.33 2.16 -16.80
N LEU A 94 -11.76 0.97 -17.21
CA LEU A 94 -10.88 -0.14 -17.58
C LEU A 94 -10.48 0.00 -19.06
N ILE A 95 -9.20 -0.15 -19.37
CA ILE A 95 -8.66 -0.04 -20.73
C ILE A 95 -7.85 -1.24 -21.13
N ALA A 96 -7.89 -1.58 -22.42
CA ALA A 96 -6.99 -2.51 -23.06
C ALA A 96 -6.26 -1.78 -24.21
N LEU A 97 -4.94 -1.83 -24.20
CA LEU A 97 -4.08 -1.22 -25.21
C LEU A 97 -3.23 -2.29 -25.91
N HIS A 98 -2.91 -2.09 -27.18
CA HIS A 98 -1.87 -2.90 -27.81
C HIS A 98 -0.51 -2.54 -27.19
N ALA A 99 0.11 -3.45 -26.49
CA ALA A 99 1.28 -3.19 -25.65
C ALA A 99 2.52 -2.69 -26.43
N GLY A 100 2.66 -3.05 -27.70
CA GLY A 100 3.77 -2.59 -28.55
C GLY A 100 3.59 -1.17 -29.14
N THR A 101 2.36 -0.61 -29.15
CA THR A 101 2.06 0.66 -29.85
C THR A 101 1.28 1.66 -29.01
N GLY A 102 0.70 1.26 -27.87
CA GLY A 102 -0.18 2.11 -27.06
C GLY A 102 -1.56 2.40 -27.68
N VAL A 103 -1.91 1.78 -28.81
CA VAL A 103 -3.21 1.98 -29.45
C VAL A 103 -4.31 1.33 -28.61
N GLU A 104 -5.37 2.08 -28.33
CA GLU A 104 -6.54 1.58 -27.58
C GLU A 104 -7.28 0.52 -28.40
N ILE A 105 -7.48 -0.66 -27.77
CA ILE A 105 -8.27 -1.76 -28.34
C ILE A 105 -9.71 -1.60 -27.93
N TRP A 106 -9.92 -1.41 -26.61
CA TRP A 106 -11.23 -1.10 -26.06
C TRP A 106 -11.10 -0.34 -24.73
N ARG A 107 -12.20 0.32 -24.37
CA ARG A 107 -12.36 1.04 -23.10
C ARG A 107 -13.74 0.76 -22.54
N SER A 108 -13.82 0.40 -21.26
CA SER A 108 -15.06 0.02 -20.59
C SER A 108 -15.25 0.78 -19.30
N LYS A 109 -16.52 1.11 -19.03
CA LYS A 109 -16.95 1.73 -17.77
C LYS A 109 -17.63 0.69 -16.90
N PRO A 110 -17.42 0.74 -15.55
CA PRO A 110 -18.17 -0.13 -14.65
C PRO A 110 -19.67 0.10 -14.80
N PRO A 111 -20.50 -0.98 -14.86
CA PRO A 111 -21.94 -0.85 -14.87
C PRO A 111 -22.48 0.01 -13.71
N GLY A 112 -23.47 0.87 -13.98
CA GLY A 112 -24.08 1.74 -12.98
C GLY A 112 -23.31 3.00 -12.63
N ARG A 113 -22.16 3.24 -13.25
CA ARG A 113 -21.39 4.45 -13.05
C ARG A 113 -21.95 5.63 -13.85
N ASN A 114 -22.51 6.63 -13.16
CA ASN A 114 -23.13 7.81 -13.78
C ASN A 114 -22.19 9.01 -13.93
N ARG A 115 -21.00 9.02 -13.27
CA ARG A 115 -20.04 10.14 -13.29
C ARG A 115 -18.61 9.61 -13.32
N SER A 116 -17.64 10.44 -13.79
CA SER A 116 -16.23 10.14 -13.63
C SER A 116 -15.90 9.99 -12.14
N GLY A 117 -15.61 8.75 -11.73
CA GLY A 117 -15.22 8.44 -10.37
C GLY A 117 -13.85 9.01 -10.09
N LEU A 118 -13.68 9.59 -8.91
CA LEU A 118 -12.36 9.84 -8.36
C LEU A 118 -12.07 8.69 -7.40
N GLY A 119 -11.10 7.89 -7.74
CA GLY A 119 -10.72 6.72 -6.97
C GLY A 119 -9.26 6.36 -7.20
N VAL A 120 -8.84 5.29 -6.57
CA VAL A 120 -7.51 4.71 -6.73
C VAL A 120 -7.68 3.23 -6.97
N ASN A 121 -7.07 2.75 -8.04
CA ASN A 121 -6.90 1.33 -8.31
C ASN A 121 -5.42 1.08 -8.61
N ARG A 122 -4.86 -0.02 -8.05
CA ARG A 122 -3.44 -0.35 -8.14
C ARG A 122 -3.14 -1.48 -9.11
N GLY A 123 -4.16 -1.99 -9.81
CA GLY A 123 -4.00 -3.04 -10.81
C GLY A 123 -5.28 -3.82 -11.04
N VAL A 124 -5.21 -4.75 -11.97
CA VAL A 124 -6.29 -5.63 -12.38
C VAL A 124 -5.84 -7.09 -12.27
N MET A 125 -6.78 -8.04 -12.31
CA MET A 125 -6.50 -9.46 -12.29
C MET A 125 -6.97 -10.11 -13.58
N TYR A 126 -6.23 -11.08 -14.07
CA TYR A 126 -6.58 -11.88 -15.25
C TYR A 126 -6.81 -13.34 -14.87
N TRP A 127 -7.81 -13.94 -15.47
CA TRP A 127 -8.09 -15.37 -15.38
C TRP A 127 -8.52 -15.95 -16.71
N THR A 128 -8.13 -17.20 -16.96
CA THR A 128 -8.58 -17.95 -18.13
C THR A 128 -8.68 -19.45 -17.81
N ASP A 129 -9.64 -20.13 -18.45
CA ASP A 129 -9.73 -21.59 -18.56
C ASP A 129 -9.35 -22.10 -19.96
N GLY A 130 -8.82 -21.21 -20.81
CA GLY A 130 -8.49 -21.45 -22.21
C GLY A 130 -9.62 -21.03 -23.16
N ALA A 131 -10.88 -21.18 -22.78
CA ALA A 131 -12.03 -20.78 -23.58
C ALA A 131 -12.53 -19.38 -23.21
N GLN A 132 -12.62 -19.08 -21.93
CA GLN A 132 -12.99 -17.77 -21.40
C GLN A 132 -11.74 -17.04 -20.94
N LYS A 133 -11.71 -15.71 -21.19
CA LYS A 133 -10.68 -14.81 -20.71
C LYS A 133 -11.35 -13.66 -19.96
N ARG A 134 -11.07 -13.52 -18.67
CA ARG A 134 -11.73 -12.55 -17.78
C ARG A 134 -10.74 -11.57 -17.16
N ILE A 135 -11.13 -10.30 -17.10
CA ILE A 135 -10.45 -9.25 -16.30
C ILE A 135 -11.34 -8.88 -15.13
N PHE A 136 -10.75 -8.88 -13.94
CA PHE A 136 -11.40 -8.40 -12.73
C PHE A 136 -10.75 -7.12 -12.25
N TYR A 137 -11.57 -6.15 -11.88
CA TYR A 137 -11.07 -4.94 -11.26
C TYR A 137 -12.08 -4.35 -10.28
N SER A 138 -11.58 -3.71 -9.24
CA SER A 138 -12.40 -3.12 -8.19
C SER A 138 -12.57 -1.61 -8.40
N PHE A 139 -13.79 -1.16 -8.21
CA PHE A 139 -14.15 0.24 -8.15
C PHE A 139 -15.14 0.46 -6.99
N THR A 140 -14.84 1.40 -6.08
CA THR A 140 -15.58 1.58 -4.84
C THR A 140 -15.66 0.28 -4.03
N HIS A 141 -16.85 -0.12 -3.59
CA HIS A 141 -17.11 -1.35 -2.84
C HIS A 141 -17.45 -2.56 -3.72
N ARG A 142 -17.28 -2.47 -5.05
CA ARG A 142 -17.62 -3.58 -5.96
C ARG A 142 -16.41 -4.11 -6.72
N LEU A 143 -16.38 -5.43 -6.89
CA LEU A 143 -15.46 -6.13 -7.79
C LEU A 143 -16.22 -6.51 -9.06
N PHE A 144 -15.77 -6.01 -10.20
CA PHE A 144 -16.37 -6.20 -11.52
C PHE A 144 -15.64 -7.26 -12.32
N CYS A 145 -16.37 -7.93 -13.22
CA CYS A 145 -15.85 -8.90 -14.18
C CYS A 145 -16.15 -8.44 -15.62
N PHE A 146 -15.13 -8.46 -16.46
CA PHE A 146 -15.22 -8.13 -17.89
C PHE A 146 -14.60 -9.24 -18.73
N ASP A 147 -15.14 -9.42 -19.94
CA ASP A 147 -14.46 -10.20 -20.96
C ASP A 147 -13.17 -9.50 -21.40
N ALA A 148 -12.04 -10.18 -21.33
CA ALA A 148 -10.75 -9.60 -21.58
C ALA A 148 -10.54 -9.16 -23.04
N LEU A 149 -11.17 -9.82 -24.01
CA LEU A 149 -10.99 -9.54 -25.42
C LEU A 149 -11.82 -8.35 -25.90
N THR A 150 -13.03 -8.20 -25.36
CA THR A 150 -14.03 -7.23 -25.83
C THR A 150 -14.27 -6.07 -24.87
N GLY A 151 -13.89 -6.20 -23.60
CA GLY A 151 -14.24 -5.26 -22.56
C GLY A 151 -15.72 -5.27 -22.15
N ALA A 152 -16.50 -6.24 -22.62
CA ALA A 152 -17.91 -6.35 -22.27
C ALA A 152 -18.06 -6.84 -20.82
N PRO A 153 -19.02 -6.31 -20.02
CA PRO A 153 -19.31 -6.84 -18.69
C PRO A 153 -19.80 -8.29 -18.77
N VAL A 154 -19.30 -9.15 -17.88
CA VAL A 154 -19.76 -10.56 -17.73
C VAL A 154 -20.90 -10.58 -16.72
N PHE A 155 -22.14 -10.44 -17.20
CA PHE A 155 -23.32 -10.26 -16.35
C PHE A 155 -23.65 -11.45 -15.45
N ASP A 156 -23.19 -12.66 -15.77
CA ASP A 156 -23.38 -13.86 -14.97
C ASP A 156 -22.46 -13.91 -13.72
N PHE A 157 -21.52 -12.97 -13.60
CA PHE A 157 -20.67 -12.84 -12.42
C PHE A 157 -21.37 -12.00 -11.36
N GLY A 158 -21.72 -12.62 -10.22
CA GLY A 158 -22.39 -11.97 -9.11
C GLY A 158 -23.73 -11.33 -9.50
N GLU A 159 -23.98 -10.11 -9.06
CA GLU A 159 -25.14 -9.34 -9.44
C GLU A 159 -24.78 -8.37 -10.57
N LYS A 160 -25.34 -8.62 -11.77
CA LYS A 160 -25.14 -7.76 -12.96
C LYS A 160 -23.65 -7.48 -13.28
N GLY A 161 -22.81 -8.53 -13.20
CA GLY A 161 -21.38 -8.44 -13.55
C GLY A 161 -20.49 -7.97 -12.42
N SER A 162 -20.94 -7.99 -11.18
CA SER A 162 -20.12 -7.57 -10.04
C SER A 162 -20.58 -8.20 -8.72
N ILE A 163 -19.71 -8.25 -7.75
CA ILE A 163 -20.00 -8.61 -6.35
C ILE A 163 -19.82 -7.41 -5.45
N ASP A 164 -20.56 -7.37 -4.35
CA ASP A 164 -20.42 -6.37 -3.30
C ASP A 164 -19.35 -6.82 -2.30
N MET A 165 -18.39 -5.95 -2.00
CA MET A 165 -17.30 -6.23 -1.07
C MET A 165 -17.73 -6.20 0.41
N HIS A 166 -19.00 -5.91 0.72
CA HIS A 166 -19.57 -6.10 2.05
C HIS A 166 -19.94 -7.56 2.31
N ASP A 167 -20.14 -8.36 1.25
CA ASP A 167 -20.48 -9.78 1.38
C ASP A 167 -19.42 -10.52 2.22
N GLY A 168 -19.89 -11.25 3.25
CA GLY A 168 -19.04 -12.01 4.17
C GLY A 168 -18.46 -11.20 5.34
N LEU A 169 -18.77 -9.90 5.47
CA LEU A 169 -18.35 -9.09 6.62
C LEU A 169 -19.38 -9.04 7.76
N GLY A 170 -20.58 -9.57 7.53
CA GLY A 170 -21.69 -9.55 8.49
C GLY A 170 -22.64 -8.36 8.28
N LYS A 171 -23.89 -8.50 8.73
CA LYS A 171 -24.95 -7.51 8.50
C LYS A 171 -24.64 -6.11 9.06
N ALA A 172 -23.88 -6.01 10.14
CA ALA A 172 -23.49 -4.73 10.71
C ALA A 172 -22.57 -3.91 9.79
N ALA A 173 -21.89 -4.56 8.83
CA ALA A 173 -20.96 -3.91 7.92
C ALA A 173 -21.62 -3.28 6.67
N ASP A 174 -22.87 -3.58 6.35
CA ASP A 174 -23.54 -3.19 5.10
C ASP A 174 -23.57 -1.66 4.85
N SER A 175 -23.50 -0.85 5.88
CA SER A 175 -23.50 0.62 5.79
C SER A 175 -22.10 1.23 6.02
N LEU A 176 -21.10 0.42 6.35
CA LEU A 176 -19.75 0.89 6.68
C LEU A 176 -18.91 1.10 5.41
N PHE A 177 -17.83 1.85 5.57
CA PHE A 177 -16.92 2.09 4.45
C PHE A 177 -16.07 0.85 4.16
N VAL A 178 -16.25 0.31 2.95
CA VAL A 178 -15.47 -0.81 2.41
C VAL A 178 -15.12 -0.52 0.96
N MET A 179 -13.87 -0.72 0.57
CA MET A 179 -13.45 -0.69 -0.84
C MET A 179 -12.24 -1.62 -1.07
N ALA A 180 -11.95 -1.93 -2.32
CA ALA A 180 -10.71 -2.60 -2.70
C ALA A 180 -9.93 -1.70 -3.67
N ASN A 181 -8.75 -1.24 -3.26
CA ASN A 181 -7.87 -0.41 -4.07
C ASN A 181 -6.77 -1.23 -4.75
N THR A 182 -6.41 -2.36 -4.17
CA THR A 182 -5.37 -3.26 -4.67
C THR A 182 -6.05 -4.52 -5.18
N PRO A 183 -5.62 -5.06 -6.33
CA PRO A 183 -6.14 -6.32 -6.81
C PRO A 183 -5.88 -7.43 -5.80
N GLY A 184 -6.80 -8.38 -5.74
CA GLY A 184 -6.59 -9.65 -5.05
C GLY A 184 -5.63 -10.55 -5.82
N ILE A 185 -5.63 -11.82 -5.48
CA ILE A 185 -4.85 -12.83 -6.20
C ILE A 185 -5.73 -14.01 -6.60
N ILE A 186 -5.41 -14.64 -7.74
CA ILE A 186 -6.21 -15.75 -8.26
C ILE A 186 -5.46 -17.06 -8.05
N PHE A 187 -6.11 -18.03 -7.41
CA PHE A 187 -5.65 -19.40 -7.31
C PHE A 187 -6.69 -20.35 -7.91
N LYS A 188 -6.37 -20.98 -9.04
CA LYS A 188 -7.31 -21.80 -9.80
C LYS A 188 -8.59 -20.99 -10.12
N ASN A 189 -9.74 -21.41 -9.60
CA ASN A 189 -11.03 -20.75 -9.80
C ASN A 189 -11.46 -19.88 -8.61
N LEU A 190 -10.53 -19.43 -7.77
CA LEU A 190 -10.81 -18.56 -6.63
C LEU A 190 -10.10 -17.22 -6.77
N ILE A 191 -10.84 -16.13 -6.56
CA ILE A 191 -10.33 -14.78 -6.36
C ILE A 191 -10.25 -14.54 -4.86
N ILE A 192 -9.06 -14.35 -4.32
CA ILE A 192 -8.82 -14.06 -2.90
C ILE A 192 -8.65 -12.55 -2.74
N MET A 193 -9.48 -11.93 -1.90
CA MET A 193 -9.57 -10.47 -1.76
C MET A 193 -9.39 -10.04 -0.31
N GLY A 194 -8.62 -8.98 -0.13
CA GLY A 194 -8.69 -8.13 1.04
C GLY A 194 -9.54 -6.88 0.75
N SER A 195 -9.55 -5.95 1.68
CA SER A 195 -10.26 -4.67 1.54
C SER A 195 -9.53 -3.54 2.25
N ARG A 196 -9.82 -2.30 1.85
CA ARG A 196 -9.58 -1.11 2.64
C ARG A 196 -10.87 -0.75 3.37
N VAL A 197 -10.76 -0.45 4.65
CA VAL A 197 -11.85 -0.03 5.52
C VAL A 197 -11.52 1.33 6.17
N SER A 198 -12.39 1.83 7.03
CA SER A 198 -12.12 3.04 7.83
C SER A 198 -11.01 2.77 8.85
N GLU A 199 -10.23 3.79 9.18
CA GLU A 199 -9.24 3.81 10.26
C GLU A 199 -9.86 4.32 11.58
N GLY A 200 -11.13 4.73 11.53
CA GLY A 200 -11.89 5.23 12.66
C GLY A 200 -12.52 4.12 13.52
N PRO A 201 -13.09 4.50 14.68
CA PRO A 201 -13.71 3.55 15.60
C PRO A 201 -14.86 2.71 15.01
N ASP A 202 -15.49 3.22 13.94
CA ASP A 202 -16.62 2.57 13.26
C ASP A 202 -16.16 1.80 12.00
N ALA A 203 -14.95 1.24 12.01
CA ALA A 203 -14.41 0.48 10.88
C ALA A 203 -15.15 -0.84 10.67
N ALA A 204 -15.36 -1.22 9.40
CA ALA A 204 -15.82 -2.56 9.04
C ALA A 204 -14.74 -3.61 9.36
N PRO A 205 -15.12 -4.88 9.64
CA PRO A 205 -14.17 -5.96 9.78
C PRO A 205 -13.32 -6.13 8.51
N GLY A 206 -12.03 -6.39 8.67
CA GLY A 206 -11.08 -6.54 7.56
C GLY A 206 -10.93 -7.96 7.01
N HIS A 207 -11.93 -8.81 7.19
CA HIS A 207 -11.87 -10.24 6.85
C HIS A 207 -11.39 -10.50 5.42
N ILE A 208 -10.63 -11.58 5.23
CA ILE A 208 -10.19 -12.04 3.92
C ILE A 208 -11.25 -12.97 3.33
N ARG A 209 -11.55 -12.81 2.06
CA ARG A 209 -12.63 -13.52 1.40
C ARG A 209 -12.18 -14.10 0.07
N ALA A 210 -12.67 -15.30 -0.25
CA ALA A 210 -12.48 -15.88 -1.56
C ALA A 210 -13.81 -16.05 -2.28
N TYR A 211 -13.79 -15.73 -3.56
CA TYR A 211 -14.95 -15.81 -4.43
C TYR A 211 -14.65 -16.69 -5.64
N ASP A 212 -15.64 -17.41 -6.12
CA ASP A 212 -15.55 -18.19 -7.34
C ASP A 212 -15.44 -17.27 -8.57
N VAL A 213 -14.47 -17.49 -9.44
CA VAL A 213 -14.17 -16.64 -10.61
C VAL A 213 -15.27 -16.66 -11.67
N LEU A 214 -16.10 -17.70 -11.71
CA LEU A 214 -17.17 -17.84 -12.72
C LEU A 214 -18.45 -17.19 -12.23
N SER A 215 -18.87 -17.52 -11.02
CA SER A 215 -20.16 -17.13 -10.47
C SER A 215 -20.12 -15.91 -9.54
N GLY A 216 -18.95 -15.53 -9.02
CA GLY A 216 -18.83 -14.50 -8.00
C GLY A 216 -19.33 -14.91 -6.61
N LYS A 217 -19.69 -16.17 -6.40
CA LYS A 217 -20.16 -16.66 -5.10
C LYS A 217 -19.05 -16.70 -4.08
N LEU A 218 -19.34 -16.24 -2.86
CA LEU A 218 -18.46 -16.36 -1.71
C LEU A 218 -18.21 -17.85 -1.39
N VAL A 219 -16.92 -18.24 -1.28
CA VAL A 219 -16.51 -19.63 -1.06
C VAL A 219 -16.04 -19.83 0.38
N TRP A 220 -15.16 -18.92 0.87
CA TRP A 220 -14.71 -18.93 2.26
C TRP A 220 -14.40 -17.53 2.78
N VAL A 221 -14.45 -17.38 4.10
CA VAL A 221 -14.07 -16.20 4.85
C VAL A 221 -13.04 -16.60 5.89
N PHE A 222 -11.97 -15.82 6.02
CA PHE A 222 -11.05 -15.86 7.15
C PHE A 222 -11.27 -14.62 8.02
N HIS A 223 -11.63 -14.82 9.29
CA HIS A 223 -11.87 -13.76 10.24
C HIS A 223 -10.53 -13.21 10.77
N THR A 224 -10.18 -11.99 10.38
CA THR A 224 -8.96 -11.31 10.88
C THR A 224 -9.12 -10.83 12.32
N ILE A 225 -10.37 -10.69 12.79
CA ILE A 225 -10.75 -10.55 14.20
C ILE A 225 -11.52 -11.83 14.53
N PRO A 226 -10.92 -12.78 15.28
CA PRO A 226 -11.48 -14.11 15.47
C PRO A 226 -12.81 -14.10 16.22
N HIS A 227 -13.72 -14.98 15.81
CA HIS A 227 -14.99 -15.22 16.48
C HIS A 227 -14.84 -16.23 17.64
N PRO A 228 -15.83 -16.34 18.54
CA PRO A 228 -15.80 -17.32 19.63
C PRO A 228 -15.52 -18.73 19.14
N GLY A 229 -14.51 -19.39 19.72
CA GLY A 229 -14.06 -20.74 19.34
C GLY A 229 -13.00 -20.80 18.23
N GLU A 230 -12.65 -19.69 17.61
CA GLU A 230 -11.54 -19.60 16.67
C GLU A 230 -10.21 -19.32 17.40
N ALA A 231 -9.12 -19.79 16.84
CA ALA A 231 -7.77 -19.52 17.35
C ALA A 231 -7.47 -18.01 17.30
N GLY A 232 -6.86 -17.46 18.36
CA GLY A 232 -6.56 -16.03 18.50
C GLY A 232 -7.67 -15.21 19.16
N TYR A 233 -8.87 -15.79 19.37
CA TYR A 233 -9.98 -15.10 20.04
C TYR A 233 -9.61 -14.60 21.43
N GLU A 234 -8.81 -15.37 22.18
CA GLU A 234 -8.30 -15.03 23.50
C GLU A 234 -7.37 -13.81 23.56
N THR A 235 -6.92 -13.34 22.39
CA THR A 235 -6.05 -12.15 22.28
C THR A 235 -6.83 -10.84 22.19
N TRP A 236 -8.16 -10.92 22.30
CA TRP A 236 -9.11 -9.83 22.22
C TRP A 236 -10.07 -9.84 23.41
N PRO A 237 -10.73 -8.70 23.73
CA PRO A 237 -11.92 -8.71 24.55
C PRO A 237 -13.01 -9.63 23.96
N PRO A 238 -13.85 -10.27 24.78
CA PRO A 238 -14.82 -11.27 24.30
C PRO A 238 -15.84 -10.77 23.27
N ASP A 239 -16.12 -9.48 23.23
CA ASP A 239 -17.08 -8.86 22.31
C ASP A 239 -16.42 -8.08 21.17
N ALA A 240 -15.09 -8.14 21.04
CA ALA A 240 -14.33 -7.40 20.05
C ALA A 240 -14.78 -7.71 18.60
N TRP A 241 -15.05 -8.96 18.27
CA TRP A 241 -15.53 -9.39 16.95
C TRP A 241 -16.84 -8.72 16.49
N GLN A 242 -17.64 -8.20 17.43
CA GLN A 242 -18.88 -7.47 17.16
C GLN A 242 -18.68 -5.96 17.03
N LYS A 243 -17.61 -5.41 17.63
CA LYS A 243 -17.43 -3.97 17.85
C LYS A 243 -16.21 -3.38 17.15
N ILE A 244 -15.17 -4.17 16.98
CA ILE A 244 -13.89 -3.72 16.45
C ILE A 244 -13.82 -4.08 14.97
N GLY A 245 -13.28 -3.16 14.17
CA GLY A 245 -13.04 -3.35 12.74
C GLY A 245 -11.57 -3.24 12.38
N ALA A 246 -11.31 -3.06 11.09
CA ALA A 246 -9.99 -3.06 10.45
C ALA A 246 -9.25 -4.41 10.59
N ALA A 247 -7.97 -4.47 10.92
CA ALA A 247 -7.12 -5.64 10.75
C ALA A 247 -7.20 -6.19 9.31
N ASN A 248 -7.32 -5.30 8.34
CA ASN A 248 -7.61 -5.58 6.94
C ASN A 248 -6.34 -5.72 6.10
N SER A 249 -6.46 -6.39 4.95
CA SER A 249 -5.41 -6.47 3.94
C SER A 249 -5.72 -5.53 2.77
N TRP A 250 -4.99 -4.43 2.66
CA TRP A 250 -5.16 -3.42 1.61
C TRP A 250 -3.96 -3.32 0.66
N ALA A 251 -2.84 -3.93 1.03
CA ALA A 251 -1.56 -3.76 0.33
C ALA A 251 -1.37 -4.72 -0.85
N GLY A 252 -2.14 -5.81 -0.90
CA GLY A 252 -2.00 -6.92 -1.85
C GLY A 252 -1.44 -8.16 -1.18
N MET A 253 -1.33 -9.24 -1.94
CA MET A 253 -1.00 -10.58 -1.45
C MET A 253 -0.01 -11.26 -2.38
N SER A 254 0.64 -12.34 -1.89
CA SER A 254 1.47 -13.20 -2.70
C SER A 254 1.01 -14.65 -2.60
N LEU A 255 1.25 -15.42 -3.65
CA LEU A 255 0.77 -16.80 -3.77
C LEU A 255 1.91 -17.74 -4.18
N ASP A 256 2.06 -18.81 -3.44
CA ASP A 256 2.84 -19.98 -3.84
C ASP A 256 1.90 -21.01 -4.48
N HIS A 257 1.94 -21.08 -5.80
CA HIS A 257 1.09 -22.03 -6.55
C HIS A 257 1.43 -23.50 -6.23
N GLY A 258 2.73 -23.79 -6.00
CA GLY A 258 3.18 -25.15 -5.69
C GLY A 258 2.69 -25.66 -4.35
N ARG A 259 2.68 -24.76 -3.34
CA ARG A 259 2.17 -25.07 -2.00
C ARG A 259 0.65 -24.85 -1.86
N GLY A 260 0.03 -24.12 -2.78
CA GLY A 260 -1.37 -23.68 -2.67
C GLY A 260 -1.60 -22.76 -1.48
N VAL A 261 -0.62 -21.91 -1.15
CA VAL A 261 -0.64 -21.03 0.03
C VAL A 261 -0.60 -19.57 -0.41
N VAL A 262 -1.54 -18.78 0.10
CA VAL A 262 -1.53 -17.33 -0.04
C VAL A 262 -0.94 -16.69 1.21
N TYR A 263 0.00 -15.74 1.01
CA TYR A 263 0.62 -14.95 2.06
C TYR A 263 0.03 -13.56 2.07
N ILE A 264 -0.56 -13.17 3.20
CA ILE A 264 -1.43 -12.01 3.32
C ILE A 264 -0.90 -11.09 4.41
N PRO A 265 -0.56 -9.83 4.11
CA PRO A 265 -0.22 -8.84 5.11
C PRO A 265 -1.50 -8.21 5.64
N THR A 266 -1.63 -8.07 6.97
CA THR A 266 -2.73 -7.35 7.59
C THR A 266 -2.27 -6.04 8.22
N GLY A 267 -3.17 -5.09 8.31
CA GLY A 267 -2.97 -3.81 8.96
C GLY A 267 -3.45 -3.79 10.41
N SER A 268 -3.44 -2.59 10.96
CA SER A 268 -3.82 -2.30 12.34
C SER A 268 -5.30 -2.58 12.59
N ALA A 269 -5.64 -2.81 13.86
CA ALA A 269 -7.03 -2.82 14.30
C ALA A 269 -7.50 -1.39 14.59
N ALA A 270 -8.75 -1.06 14.28
CA ALA A 270 -9.29 0.25 14.55
C ALA A 270 -9.61 0.46 16.06
N PHE A 271 -9.51 1.60 16.59
CA PHE A 271 -8.96 2.85 16.08
C PHE A 271 -7.42 2.80 16.14
N ASP A 272 -6.75 3.27 15.11
CA ASP A 272 -5.30 3.07 14.91
C ASP A 272 -4.41 3.70 16.00
N PHE A 273 -4.92 4.69 16.76
CA PHE A 273 -4.13 5.48 17.70
C PHE A 273 -4.58 5.33 19.17
N TYR A 274 -5.52 4.43 19.44
CA TYR A 274 -5.97 4.09 20.80
C TYR A 274 -6.63 2.70 20.80
N GLY A 275 -6.14 1.83 21.67
CA GLY A 275 -6.59 0.44 21.79
C GLY A 275 -7.21 0.08 23.14
N GLY A 276 -7.54 1.06 24.00
CA GLY A 276 -8.08 0.78 25.34
C GLY A 276 -9.40 -0.01 25.37
N ASN A 277 -10.15 -0.02 24.26
CA ASN A 277 -11.34 -0.85 24.04
C ASN A 277 -11.06 -2.20 23.38
N ARG A 278 -9.79 -2.51 23.02
CA ARG A 278 -9.36 -3.74 22.35
C ARG A 278 -8.10 -4.33 22.99
N LYS A 279 -8.03 -4.35 24.32
CA LYS A 279 -6.88 -4.86 25.07
C LYS A 279 -6.46 -6.26 24.63
N GLY A 280 -5.16 -6.54 24.67
CA GLY A 280 -4.56 -7.80 24.25
C GLY A 280 -3.66 -7.65 23.02
N LYS A 281 -3.11 -8.76 22.53
CA LYS A 281 -2.20 -8.76 21.34
C LYS A 281 -2.89 -8.42 20.02
N ASN A 282 -4.21 -8.62 19.93
CA ASN A 282 -5.04 -8.37 18.76
C ASN A 282 -4.67 -9.20 17.51
N LEU A 283 -4.54 -10.52 17.65
CA LEU A 283 -4.41 -11.40 16.48
C LEU A 283 -5.72 -11.40 15.66
N TYR A 284 -5.69 -11.21 14.35
CA TYR A 284 -4.57 -11.23 13.41
C TYR A 284 -4.27 -9.85 12.80
N ALA A 285 -4.34 -8.78 13.57
CA ALA A 285 -3.85 -7.47 13.14
C ALA A 285 -2.32 -7.48 13.04
N ASN A 286 -1.76 -6.71 12.11
CA ASN A 286 -0.32 -6.52 11.87
C ASN A 286 0.45 -7.84 11.69
N CYS A 287 -0.15 -8.79 10.97
CA CYS A 287 0.38 -10.12 10.77
C CYS A 287 0.73 -10.40 9.30
N VAL A 288 1.73 -11.24 9.10
CA VAL A 288 1.85 -12.04 7.88
C VAL A 288 1.09 -13.34 8.12
N LEU A 289 0.07 -13.60 7.31
CA LEU A 289 -0.75 -14.81 7.39
C LEU A 289 -0.39 -15.75 6.24
N ALA A 290 -0.16 -17.02 6.52
CA ALA A 290 -0.10 -18.08 5.51
C ALA A 290 -1.41 -18.87 5.56
N ILE A 291 -2.21 -18.75 4.50
CA ILE A 291 -3.54 -19.34 4.43
C ILE A 291 -3.60 -20.33 3.26
N ASP A 292 -4.18 -21.49 3.48
CA ASP A 292 -4.50 -22.43 2.40
C ASP A 292 -5.49 -21.76 1.43
N ALA A 293 -5.04 -21.56 0.20
CA ALA A 293 -5.77 -20.78 -0.80
C ALA A 293 -7.12 -21.39 -1.21
N MET A 294 -7.27 -22.72 -1.10
CA MET A 294 -8.53 -23.41 -1.45
C MET A 294 -9.56 -23.38 -0.34
N THR A 295 -9.11 -23.41 0.93
CA THR A 295 -10.00 -23.66 2.06
C THR A 295 -10.13 -22.48 3.02
N GLY A 296 -9.28 -21.47 2.92
CA GLY A 296 -9.23 -20.35 3.86
C GLY A 296 -8.64 -20.72 5.23
N LYS A 297 -8.09 -21.91 5.42
CA LYS A 297 -7.53 -22.36 6.70
C LYS A 297 -6.15 -21.77 6.93
N LEU A 298 -5.95 -21.18 8.12
CA LEU A 298 -4.65 -20.71 8.56
C LEU A 298 -3.66 -21.88 8.70
N LYS A 299 -2.45 -21.71 8.14
CA LYS A 299 -1.32 -22.62 8.33
C LYS A 299 -0.40 -22.09 9.43
N TRP A 300 -0.01 -20.83 9.32
CA TRP A 300 0.77 -20.11 10.32
C TRP A 300 0.53 -18.60 10.22
N HIS A 301 0.92 -17.86 11.23
CA HIS A 301 0.97 -16.40 11.24
C HIS A 301 2.22 -15.91 11.95
N TYR A 302 2.66 -14.71 11.59
CA TYR A 302 3.69 -13.99 12.32
C TYR A 302 3.26 -12.54 12.53
N GLN A 303 3.16 -12.13 13.81
CA GLN A 303 2.75 -10.77 14.15
C GLN A 303 3.97 -9.85 14.26
N THR A 304 4.00 -8.79 13.45
CA THR A 304 5.12 -7.84 13.37
C THR A 304 4.97 -6.64 14.30
N THR A 305 3.78 -6.42 14.85
CA THR A 305 3.49 -5.38 15.85
C THR A 305 2.38 -5.88 16.75
N HIS A 306 2.64 -5.92 18.06
CA HIS A 306 1.65 -6.30 19.05
C HIS A 306 0.82 -5.09 19.46
N HIS A 307 -0.50 -5.22 19.55
CA HIS A 307 -1.40 -4.17 20.01
C HIS A 307 -1.07 -2.82 19.41
N ASP A 308 -1.11 -2.75 18.08
CA ASP A 308 -0.68 -1.54 17.35
C ASP A 308 -1.57 -0.33 17.68
N ILE A 309 -0.94 0.76 18.07
CA ILE A 309 -1.56 2.07 18.35
C ILE A 309 -0.85 3.20 17.59
N LEU A 310 -0.20 2.88 16.46
CA LEU A 310 0.65 3.81 15.69
C LEU A 310 0.48 3.67 14.18
N ASP A 311 -0.58 2.99 13.72
CA ASP A 311 -0.82 2.73 12.29
C ASP A 311 0.40 2.05 11.62
N ARG A 312 0.89 0.94 12.23
CA ARG A 312 2.03 0.16 11.74
C ARG A 312 1.60 -0.98 10.82
N ASP A 313 0.69 -0.69 9.93
CA ASP A 313 0.24 -1.60 8.87
C ASP A 313 1.41 -2.26 8.13
N LEU A 314 1.18 -3.48 7.63
CA LEU A 314 2.04 -4.07 6.62
C LEU A 314 1.68 -3.49 5.25
N PRO A 315 2.52 -2.59 4.68
CA PRO A 315 2.09 -1.68 3.61
C PRO A 315 2.21 -2.24 2.20
N SER A 316 2.83 -3.44 2.05
CA SER A 316 3.15 -4.04 0.76
C SER A 316 2.89 -5.54 0.76
N PRO A 317 2.69 -6.18 -0.42
CA PRO A 317 2.62 -7.63 -0.50
C PRO A 317 3.88 -8.27 0.08
N PRO A 318 3.78 -9.41 0.80
CA PRO A 318 4.93 -10.22 1.15
C PRO A 318 5.63 -10.69 -0.13
N VAL A 319 6.96 -10.67 -0.18
CA VAL A 319 7.70 -11.11 -1.37
C VAL A 319 8.20 -12.55 -1.17
N LEU A 320 7.91 -13.44 -2.13
CA LEU A 320 8.42 -14.80 -2.08
C LEU A 320 9.89 -14.83 -2.54
N VAL A 321 10.76 -15.17 -1.61
CA VAL A 321 12.22 -15.14 -1.80
C VAL A 321 12.84 -16.50 -1.53
N GLN A 322 14.11 -16.65 -1.88
CA GLN A 322 14.96 -17.77 -1.48
C GLN A 322 16.19 -17.23 -0.77
N VAL A 323 16.52 -17.82 0.36
CA VAL A 323 17.63 -17.39 1.22
C VAL A 323 18.60 -18.55 1.41
N LYS A 324 19.88 -18.31 1.15
CA LYS A 324 20.92 -19.30 1.38
C LYS A 324 21.41 -19.23 2.84
N ARG A 325 21.21 -20.32 3.59
CA ARG A 325 21.65 -20.47 4.98
C ARG A 325 22.36 -21.79 5.16
N ASP A 326 23.55 -21.78 5.73
CA ASP A 326 24.35 -22.98 6.02
C ASP A 326 24.48 -23.91 4.80
N GLY A 327 24.67 -23.32 3.63
CA GLY A 327 24.78 -24.02 2.35
C GLY A 327 23.46 -24.55 1.77
N LYS A 328 22.34 -24.39 2.47
CA LYS A 328 21.00 -24.77 2.02
C LYS A 328 20.23 -23.56 1.47
N LEU A 329 19.44 -23.78 0.43
CA LEU A 329 18.50 -22.79 -0.08
C LEU A 329 17.16 -23.00 0.61
N ILE A 330 16.66 -21.98 1.30
CA ILE A 330 15.42 -22.00 2.08
C ILE A 330 14.42 -21.11 1.36
N ASP A 331 13.24 -21.64 1.06
CA ASP A 331 12.11 -20.85 0.57
C ASP A 331 11.59 -19.98 1.72
N ALA A 332 11.50 -18.68 1.48
CA ALA A 332 11.14 -17.72 2.50
C ALA A 332 10.13 -16.68 2.00
N VAL A 333 9.54 -15.95 2.95
CA VAL A 333 8.70 -14.78 2.75
C VAL A 333 9.41 -13.57 3.37
N ALA A 334 9.65 -12.53 2.59
CA ALA A 334 10.20 -11.27 3.06
C ALA A 334 9.09 -10.22 3.16
N GLN A 335 8.87 -9.67 4.36
CA GLN A 335 7.87 -8.65 4.63
C GLN A 335 8.52 -7.35 5.09
N ALA A 336 8.38 -6.30 4.30
CA ALA A 336 8.75 -4.94 4.70
C ALA A 336 7.62 -4.29 5.51
N THR A 337 7.96 -3.44 6.47
CA THR A 337 7.03 -2.80 7.38
C THR A 337 7.11 -1.28 7.34
N LYS A 338 6.07 -0.57 7.79
CA LYS A 338 6.08 0.89 7.94
C LYS A 338 7.21 1.39 8.87
N GLN A 339 7.59 0.59 9.89
CA GLN A 339 8.69 0.92 10.80
C GLN A 339 10.07 0.93 10.11
N GLY A 340 10.16 0.37 8.92
CA GLY A 340 11.43 0.26 8.21
C GLY A 340 12.17 -1.07 8.48
N PHE A 341 11.49 -2.09 9.00
CA PHE A 341 12.02 -3.43 9.21
C PHE A 341 11.70 -4.36 8.03
N ILE A 342 12.52 -5.41 7.87
CA ILE A 342 12.25 -6.53 6.99
C ILE A 342 12.26 -7.80 7.84
N PHE A 343 11.12 -8.47 7.93
CA PHE A 343 11.02 -9.81 8.50
C PHE A 343 11.18 -10.84 7.39
N VAL A 344 12.11 -11.76 7.54
CA VAL A 344 12.36 -12.86 6.59
C VAL A 344 11.97 -14.15 7.28
N LEU A 345 10.87 -14.75 6.83
CA LEU A 345 10.22 -15.87 7.49
C LEU A 345 10.34 -17.13 6.63
N ASP A 346 10.58 -18.29 7.23
CA ASP A 346 10.47 -19.57 6.56
C ASP A 346 9.07 -19.76 5.99
N ARG A 347 8.96 -20.15 4.72
CA ARG A 347 7.68 -20.19 3.99
C ARG A 347 6.74 -21.29 4.51
N ASP A 348 7.29 -22.35 5.07
CA ASP A 348 6.50 -23.50 5.54
C ASP A 348 6.08 -23.36 7.01
N THR A 349 6.91 -22.71 7.85
CA THR A 349 6.71 -22.65 9.30
C THR A 349 6.37 -21.26 9.84
N GLY A 350 6.72 -20.20 9.12
CA GLY A 350 6.59 -18.81 9.59
C GLY A 350 7.69 -18.39 10.58
N GLU A 351 8.65 -19.26 10.88
CA GLU A 351 9.76 -18.93 11.77
C GLU A 351 10.73 -17.92 11.14
N PRO A 352 11.19 -16.91 11.91
CA PRO A 352 12.17 -15.96 11.41
C PRO A 352 13.51 -16.60 11.05
N LEU A 353 14.04 -16.30 9.87
CA LEU A 353 15.36 -16.78 9.45
C LEU A 353 16.52 -15.94 10.02
N PHE A 354 16.23 -14.74 10.53
CA PHE A 354 17.15 -13.93 11.31
C PHE A 354 16.60 -13.75 12.72
N PRO A 355 17.44 -13.63 13.75
CA PRO A 355 16.96 -13.42 15.11
C PRO A 355 16.07 -12.19 15.24
N VAL A 356 14.98 -12.34 15.95
CA VAL A 356 14.07 -11.24 16.33
C VAL A 356 14.06 -11.12 17.83
N GLU A 357 14.29 -9.93 18.36
CA GLU A 357 14.33 -9.64 19.77
C GLU A 357 13.05 -8.93 20.21
N GLU A 358 12.43 -9.40 21.28
CA GLU A 358 11.34 -8.71 21.96
C GLU A 358 11.91 -7.61 22.87
N LEU A 359 11.91 -6.37 22.36
CA LEU A 359 12.45 -5.23 23.10
C LEU A 359 11.36 -4.43 23.82
N PRO A 360 11.61 -3.95 25.05
CA PRO A 360 10.65 -3.14 25.78
C PRO A 360 10.39 -1.81 25.07
N VAL A 361 9.13 -1.37 25.11
CA VAL A 361 8.66 -0.11 24.55
C VAL A 361 7.96 0.73 25.62
N PRO A 362 7.87 2.07 25.46
CA PRO A 362 7.23 2.92 26.47
C PRO A 362 5.75 2.57 26.67
N ALA A 363 5.29 2.66 27.93
CA ALA A 363 3.88 2.56 28.26
C ALA A 363 3.11 3.81 27.76
N SER A 364 1.82 3.64 27.49
CA SER A 364 0.93 4.75 27.15
C SER A 364 0.58 5.58 28.39
N GLU A 365 0.45 6.89 28.20
CA GLU A 365 -0.04 7.83 29.23
C GLU A 365 -1.55 8.11 29.09
N LEU A 366 -2.20 7.59 28.05
CA LEU A 366 -3.64 7.79 27.82
C LEU A 366 -4.46 6.90 28.74
N ALA A 367 -5.47 7.48 29.37
CA ALA A 367 -6.33 6.74 30.29
C ALA A 367 -7.04 5.57 29.59
N GLY A 368 -6.97 4.39 30.18
CA GLY A 368 -7.58 3.16 29.67
C GLY A 368 -6.75 2.42 28.63
N GLU A 369 -5.69 3.03 28.06
CA GLU A 369 -4.78 2.38 27.13
C GLU A 369 -3.78 1.48 27.88
N GLU A 370 -3.56 0.28 27.32
CA GLU A 370 -2.56 -0.68 27.80
C GLU A 370 -1.67 -1.11 26.63
N ALA A 371 -0.73 -0.24 26.25
CA ALA A 371 0.25 -0.55 25.22
C ALA A 371 0.97 -1.87 25.53
N TRP A 372 1.19 -2.71 24.50
CA TRP A 372 1.91 -3.96 24.69
C TRP A 372 3.35 -3.68 25.15
N PRO A 373 3.86 -4.36 26.18
CA PRO A 373 5.11 -3.95 26.85
C PRO A 373 6.36 -4.17 26.02
N THR A 374 6.33 -5.05 25.01
CA THR A 374 7.44 -5.33 24.12
C THR A 374 6.99 -5.31 22.64
N GLN A 375 7.94 -5.14 21.75
CA GLN A 375 7.70 -5.24 20.30
C GLN A 375 8.82 -6.05 19.65
N PRO A 376 8.54 -6.75 18.52
CA PRO A 376 9.53 -7.54 17.82
C PRO A 376 10.46 -6.65 16.97
N PHE A 377 11.77 -6.76 17.20
CA PHE A 377 12.83 -6.07 16.46
C PHE A 377 13.71 -7.09 15.74
N PRO A 378 13.68 -7.18 14.41
CA PRO A 378 14.62 -8.04 13.69
C PRO A 378 16.03 -7.46 13.81
N THR A 379 17.01 -8.31 14.13
CA THR A 379 18.42 -7.91 14.24
C THR A 379 19.07 -7.72 12.88
N LEU A 380 18.60 -8.49 11.89
CA LEU A 380 18.98 -8.45 10.47
C LEU A 380 17.74 -8.78 9.62
N PRO A 381 17.65 -8.22 8.40
CA PRO A 381 18.44 -7.08 7.90
C PRO A 381 18.31 -5.87 8.82
N LYS A 382 19.34 -5.01 8.84
CA LYS A 382 19.23 -3.72 9.56
C LYS A 382 18.10 -2.89 8.98
N PRO A 383 17.44 -2.03 9.79
CA PRO A 383 16.34 -1.19 9.33
C PRO A 383 16.71 -0.41 8.07
N TYR A 384 15.82 -0.38 7.07
CA TYR A 384 16.02 0.38 5.83
C TYR A 384 15.54 1.84 5.92
N ALA A 385 14.93 2.22 7.02
CA ALA A 385 14.58 3.59 7.38
C ALA A 385 15.18 3.93 8.75
N ARG A 386 15.51 5.19 8.98
CA ARG A 386 16.00 5.66 10.28
C ARG A 386 14.94 5.48 11.35
N GLN A 387 15.33 5.02 12.55
CA GLN A 387 14.43 4.64 13.63
C GLN A 387 14.21 5.73 14.68
N ASN A 388 15.13 6.68 14.77
CA ASN A 388 15.10 7.75 15.75
C ASN A 388 15.24 9.10 15.08
N PHE A 389 14.56 10.10 15.64
CA PHE A 389 14.74 11.49 15.27
C PHE A 389 15.08 12.29 16.54
N ASP A 390 16.34 12.59 16.72
CA ASP A 390 16.88 13.44 17.79
C ASP A 390 17.32 14.82 17.26
N GLU A 391 17.74 15.71 18.16
CA GLU A 391 18.13 17.07 17.80
C GLU A 391 19.27 17.13 16.78
N SER A 392 20.18 16.16 16.76
CA SER A 392 21.30 16.10 15.82
C SER A 392 20.86 15.89 14.37
N LEU A 393 19.66 15.34 14.18
CA LEU A 393 19.06 15.05 12.89
C LEU A 393 18.12 16.15 12.38
N ILE A 394 18.00 17.28 13.09
CA ILE A 394 17.20 18.41 12.60
C ILE A 394 17.80 18.93 11.28
N ASN A 395 16.92 19.14 10.28
CA ASN A 395 17.30 19.64 8.97
C ASN A 395 18.04 20.97 9.06
N ASP A 396 19.26 21.01 8.54
CA ASP A 396 20.18 22.13 8.55
C ASP A 396 20.55 22.65 7.14
N VAL A 397 19.69 22.36 6.15
CA VAL A 397 19.88 22.79 4.75
C VAL A 397 19.98 24.33 4.65
N ASP A 398 19.29 25.06 5.51
CA ASP A 398 19.49 26.48 5.71
C ASP A 398 19.33 26.87 7.21
N SER A 399 20.03 27.95 7.63
CA SER A 399 20.09 28.36 9.03
C SER A 399 18.74 28.87 9.57
N VAL A 400 17.92 29.50 8.75
CA VAL A 400 16.60 30.04 9.17
C VAL A 400 15.62 28.89 9.44
N SER A 401 15.57 27.90 8.54
CA SER A 401 14.81 26.69 8.72
C SER A 401 15.27 25.91 9.94
N TYR A 402 16.58 25.76 10.14
CA TYR A 402 17.16 25.09 11.31
C TYR A 402 16.68 25.68 12.64
N GLU A 403 16.81 27.01 12.80
CA GLU A 403 16.39 27.71 14.02
C GLU A 403 14.89 27.62 14.27
N TYR A 404 14.08 27.65 13.20
CA TYR A 404 12.63 27.41 13.30
C TYR A 404 12.35 26.00 13.79
N LEU A 405 12.93 25.00 13.13
CA LEU A 405 12.72 23.58 13.44
C LEU A 405 13.19 23.22 14.85
N LYS A 406 14.33 23.75 15.28
CA LYS A 406 14.86 23.54 16.63
C LYS A 406 13.89 24.03 17.71
N LYS A 407 13.27 25.19 17.51
CA LYS A 407 12.23 25.71 18.41
C LYS A 407 10.98 24.84 18.45
N GLN A 408 10.55 24.33 17.29
CA GLN A 408 9.42 23.42 17.23
C GLN A 408 9.74 22.07 17.87
N PHE A 409 10.90 21.48 17.56
CA PHE A 409 11.37 20.20 18.09
C PHE A 409 11.41 20.18 19.62
N ALA A 410 11.83 21.26 20.27
CA ALA A 410 11.88 21.38 21.73
C ALA A 410 10.50 21.24 22.42
N LEU A 411 9.40 21.36 21.67
CA LEU A 411 8.03 21.23 22.18
C LEU A 411 7.47 19.81 22.00
N LEU A 412 8.21 18.92 21.29
CA LEU A 412 7.73 17.61 20.88
C LEU A 412 8.34 16.50 21.75
N ARG A 413 7.55 15.45 21.99
CA ARG A 413 8.06 14.18 22.55
C ARG A 413 8.78 13.40 21.46
N THR A 414 9.89 12.76 21.82
CA THR A 414 10.68 11.89 20.95
C THR A 414 10.87 10.53 21.62
N GLY A 415 11.04 9.43 20.87
CA GLY A 415 11.20 8.13 21.51
C GLY A 415 11.10 6.90 20.61
N GLY A 416 11.72 6.90 19.44
CA GLY A 416 11.79 5.75 18.56
C GLY A 416 10.45 5.39 17.86
N PRO A 417 10.41 4.25 17.14
CA PRO A 417 9.28 3.91 16.25
C PRO A 417 7.99 3.53 16.99
N TYR A 418 8.06 3.27 18.31
CA TYR A 418 6.94 2.86 19.14
C TYR A 418 6.66 3.83 20.30
N LEU A 419 6.94 5.14 20.11
CA LEU A 419 6.51 6.16 21.06
C LEU A 419 4.97 6.24 21.07
N PRO A 420 4.28 5.89 22.19
CA PRO A 420 2.83 5.88 22.20
C PRO A 420 2.21 7.25 21.96
N PRO A 421 1.01 7.31 21.35
CA PRO A 421 0.22 8.54 21.23
C PRO A 421 0.00 9.22 22.59
N GLY A 422 -0.12 10.54 22.61
CA GLY A 422 -0.34 11.27 23.86
C GLY A 422 -1.00 12.62 23.62
N LEU A 423 -1.49 13.26 24.70
CA LEU A 423 -2.07 14.61 24.66
C LEU A 423 -1.04 15.70 24.36
N LYS A 424 0.23 15.43 24.65
CA LYS A 424 1.34 16.27 24.19
C LYS A 424 1.80 15.78 22.83
N PRO A 425 2.07 16.68 21.88
CA PRO A 425 2.51 16.30 20.54
C PRO A 425 3.79 15.47 20.57
N GLY A 426 3.84 14.39 19.82
CA GLY A 426 4.97 13.49 19.69
C GLY A 426 5.39 13.29 18.23
N ILE A 427 6.66 13.04 18.00
CA ILE A 427 7.20 12.72 16.68
C ILE A 427 6.93 11.24 16.40
N VAL A 428 6.31 10.96 15.23
CA VAL A 428 6.20 9.62 14.64
C VAL A 428 7.26 9.51 13.55
N PHE A 429 8.22 8.61 13.74
CA PHE A 429 9.32 8.41 12.82
C PHE A 429 9.81 6.94 12.81
N PRO A 430 9.86 6.25 11.66
CA PRO A 430 9.27 6.67 10.39
C PRO A 430 7.81 7.06 10.52
N GLY A 431 7.36 7.96 9.63
CA GLY A 431 6.01 8.53 9.71
C GLY A 431 4.88 7.55 9.32
N TYR A 432 3.68 8.06 9.13
CA TYR A 432 2.50 7.25 8.75
C TYR A 432 2.59 6.64 7.36
N ASP A 433 3.22 7.34 6.41
CA ASP A 433 3.55 6.77 5.09
C ASP A 433 4.57 5.62 5.22
N GLY A 434 5.22 5.52 6.38
CA GLY A 434 6.18 4.47 6.69
C GLY A 434 7.49 4.59 5.91
N GLY A 435 8.41 3.69 6.19
CA GLY A 435 9.61 3.46 5.38
C GLY A 435 9.24 2.90 4.01
N ALA A 436 8.31 1.94 3.94
CA ALA A 436 7.80 1.35 2.70
C ALA A 436 6.32 1.67 2.47
N GLU A 437 5.93 1.56 1.20
CA GLU A 437 4.60 1.83 0.71
C GLU A 437 4.09 0.70 -0.22
N TRP A 438 2.83 0.80 -0.64
CA TRP A 438 2.10 -0.19 -1.44
C TRP A 438 2.72 -0.55 -2.80
N GLY A 439 3.68 0.20 -3.29
CA GLY A 439 4.40 -0.11 -4.53
C GLY A 439 5.19 -1.41 -4.47
N GLY A 440 5.47 -1.87 -3.26
CA GLY A 440 6.18 -3.10 -3.01
C GLY A 440 7.69 -2.96 -3.17
N GLN A 441 8.35 -4.10 -3.10
CA GLN A 441 9.79 -4.26 -3.22
C GLN A 441 10.11 -5.11 -4.43
N SER A 442 11.38 -5.17 -4.79
CA SER A 442 11.84 -6.02 -5.88
C SER A 442 12.88 -7.01 -5.36
N TYR A 443 12.84 -8.26 -5.84
CA TYR A 443 13.78 -9.29 -5.43
C TYR A 443 14.45 -9.93 -6.64
N ASP A 444 15.76 -10.00 -6.62
CA ASP A 444 16.57 -10.71 -7.62
C ASP A 444 16.77 -12.17 -7.20
N PRO A 445 16.10 -13.14 -7.83
CA PRO A 445 16.21 -14.55 -7.45
C PRO A 445 17.57 -15.18 -7.81
N GLU A 446 18.33 -14.57 -8.72
CA GLU A 446 19.65 -15.07 -9.12
C GLU A 446 20.74 -14.72 -8.10
N GLN A 447 20.61 -13.53 -7.47
CA GLN A 447 21.61 -13.00 -6.54
C GLN A 447 21.16 -13.04 -5.07
N GLY A 448 19.86 -13.18 -4.80
CA GLY A 448 19.31 -13.11 -3.45
C GLY A 448 19.25 -11.68 -2.89
N ILE A 449 19.21 -10.68 -3.77
CA ILE A 449 19.21 -9.26 -3.40
C ILE A 449 17.80 -8.71 -3.40
N PHE A 450 17.47 -7.98 -2.34
CA PHE A 450 16.20 -7.30 -2.12
C PHE A 450 16.38 -5.81 -2.33
N TYR A 451 15.59 -5.21 -3.22
CA TYR A 451 15.62 -3.79 -3.51
C TYR A 451 14.38 -3.12 -2.94
N ILE A 452 14.58 -2.07 -2.15
CA ILE A 452 13.51 -1.35 -1.45
C ILE A 452 13.77 0.14 -1.41
N ASN A 453 12.78 0.93 -1.78
CA ASN A 453 12.80 2.37 -1.56
C ASN A 453 12.23 2.72 -0.18
N SER A 454 12.71 3.82 0.40
CA SER A 454 12.33 4.27 1.73
C SER A 454 11.92 5.72 1.77
N ASN A 455 10.95 6.04 2.62
CA ASN A 455 10.55 7.38 3.01
C ASN A 455 11.14 7.77 4.37
N GLU A 456 11.51 9.04 4.49
CA GLU A 456 12.13 9.62 5.68
C GLU A 456 11.39 10.90 6.14
N MET A 457 10.06 10.92 5.99
CA MET A 457 9.22 12.04 6.43
C MET A 457 8.80 11.86 7.89
N PRO A 458 9.18 12.76 8.80
CA PRO A 458 8.65 12.75 10.16
C PRO A 458 7.26 13.39 10.21
N TRP A 459 6.40 12.86 11.10
CA TRP A 459 5.06 13.36 11.36
C TRP A 459 4.88 13.72 12.83
N ILE A 460 3.86 14.51 13.14
CA ILE A 460 3.49 14.90 14.50
C ILE A 460 2.12 14.29 14.82
N LEU A 461 2.07 13.52 15.89
CA LEU A 461 0.84 12.95 16.43
C LEU A 461 0.48 13.64 17.74
N THR A 462 -0.77 14.12 17.82
CA THR A 462 -1.34 14.68 19.04
C THR A 462 -2.73 14.09 19.24
N MET A 463 -2.99 13.54 20.41
CA MET A 463 -4.31 13.05 20.77
C MET A 463 -5.19 14.17 21.32
N VAL A 464 -6.47 14.06 21.07
CA VAL A 464 -7.51 14.99 21.56
C VAL A 464 -8.44 14.21 22.48
N ASP A 465 -8.63 14.71 23.67
CA ASP A 465 -9.60 14.17 24.61
C ASP A 465 -11.03 14.55 24.15
N LEU A 466 -11.87 13.55 23.96
CA LEU A 466 -13.28 13.68 23.57
C LEU A 466 -14.20 13.78 24.79
N THR A 467 -13.66 13.70 26.00
CA THR A 467 -14.47 13.90 27.22
C THR A 467 -15.24 15.22 27.11
N PRO A 468 -16.53 15.22 27.51
CA PRO A 468 -17.35 16.41 27.42
C PRO A 468 -16.73 17.61 28.12
N ASP A 469 -16.61 18.74 27.41
CA ASP A 469 -16.17 20.00 27.99
C ASP A 469 -17.34 20.62 28.78
N LYS A 470 -17.13 20.78 30.07
CA LYS A 470 -18.15 21.31 31.00
C LYS A 470 -18.56 22.76 30.69
N SER A 471 -17.75 23.51 29.91
CA SER A 471 -18.05 24.86 29.47
C SER A 471 -18.98 24.92 28.24
N MET A 472 -19.14 23.79 27.55
CA MET A 472 -20.02 23.65 26.37
C MET A 472 -21.30 22.95 26.75
N ASP A 473 -22.39 23.34 26.09
CA ASP A 473 -23.63 22.57 26.18
C ASP A 473 -23.47 21.18 25.56
N ASN A 474 -24.40 20.29 25.89
CA ASN A 474 -24.35 18.91 25.48
C ASN A 474 -24.42 18.74 23.94
N ALA A 475 -25.19 19.60 23.25
CA ALA A 475 -25.30 19.57 21.81
C ALA A 475 -23.96 19.90 21.11
N LYS A 476 -23.28 20.90 21.63
CA LYS A 476 -21.98 21.33 21.11
C LYS A 476 -20.90 20.31 21.38
N ASN A 477 -20.86 19.70 22.59
CA ASN A 477 -19.97 18.60 22.92
C ASN A 477 -20.20 17.40 22.00
N TYR A 478 -21.44 17.01 21.78
CA TYR A 478 -21.80 15.94 20.87
C TYR A 478 -21.29 16.18 19.45
N ALA A 479 -21.62 17.32 18.88
CA ALA A 479 -21.24 17.66 17.51
C ALA A 479 -19.71 17.82 17.35
N ARG A 480 -19.04 18.40 18.38
CA ARG A 480 -17.57 18.44 18.45
C ARG A 480 -16.96 17.04 18.44
N GLY A 481 -17.50 16.14 19.26
CA GLY A 481 -17.05 14.76 19.31
C GLY A 481 -17.21 14.02 17.99
N LEU A 482 -18.35 14.17 17.31
CA LEU A 482 -18.58 13.64 15.98
C LEU A 482 -17.57 14.20 14.96
N PHE A 483 -17.34 15.51 14.98
CA PHE A 483 -16.37 16.15 14.09
C PHE A 483 -14.95 15.63 14.33
N LEU A 484 -14.50 15.62 15.57
CA LEU A 484 -13.16 15.18 15.95
C LEU A 484 -12.92 13.71 15.56
N ARG A 485 -13.91 12.85 15.73
CA ARG A 485 -13.83 11.43 15.41
C ARG A 485 -13.82 11.14 13.90
N ASN A 486 -14.62 11.88 13.13
CA ASN A 486 -14.88 11.52 11.73
C ASN A 486 -14.17 12.43 10.71
N CYS A 487 -13.84 13.66 11.09
CA CYS A 487 -13.36 14.67 10.15
C CYS A 487 -11.95 15.15 10.47
N ALA A 488 -11.62 15.28 11.77
CA ALA A 488 -10.34 15.83 12.20
C ALA A 488 -9.14 14.98 11.81
N ILE A 489 -9.34 13.69 11.63
CA ILE A 489 -8.28 12.76 11.16
C ILE A 489 -7.66 13.19 9.82
N CYS A 490 -8.42 13.86 8.97
CA CYS A 490 -7.95 14.39 7.69
C CYS A 490 -7.86 15.92 7.69
N HIS A 491 -8.85 16.61 8.30
CA HIS A 491 -8.99 18.05 8.18
C HIS A 491 -8.38 18.85 9.35
N GLY A 492 -7.78 18.16 10.33
CA GLY A 492 -7.27 18.76 11.57
C GLY A 492 -8.38 19.13 12.56
N ALA A 493 -8.06 19.12 13.85
CA ALA A 493 -9.02 19.54 14.90
C ALA A 493 -9.37 21.02 14.81
N ASP A 494 -8.47 21.82 14.24
CA ASP A 494 -8.63 23.26 13.96
C ASP A 494 -9.24 23.55 12.57
N MET A 495 -9.60 22.51 11.80
CA MET A 495 -10.21 22.60 10.46
C MET A 495 -9.29 23.18 9.38
N LYS A 496 -7.97 23.30 9.61
CA LYS A 496 -7.05 23.93 8.66
C LYS A 496 -6.43 22.95 7.64
N GLY A 497 -6.77 21.68 7.73
CA GLY A 497 -6.20 20.65 6.88
C GLY A 497 -4.74 20.33 7.24
N ASP A 498 -4.02 19.73 6.30
CA ASP A 498 -2.60 19.42 6.48
C ASP A 498 -1.68 20.42 5.77
N ALA A 499 -0.44 20.59 6.30
CA ALA A 499 0.58 21.46 5.71
C ALA A 499 0.98 21.04 4.29
N GLY A 500 0.83 19.75 3.96
CA GLY A 500 1.10 19.19 2.62
C GLY A 500 -0.01 19.44 1.60
N LYS A 501 -1.13 20.05 2.01
CA LYS A 501 -2.31 20.33 1.18
C LYS A 501 -2.95 19.09 0.54
N VAL A 502 -2.68 17.91 1.08
CA VAL A 502 -3.36 16.66 0.69
C VAL A 502 -4.80 16.70 1.19
N TYR A 503 -4.98 17.14 2.44
CA TYR A 503 -6.28 17.34 3.06
C TYR A 503 -6.62 18.84 3.13
N PRO A 504 -7.70 19.28 2.49
CA PRO A 504 -8.00 20.70 2.41
C PRO A 504 -8.46 21.27 3.75
N ALA A 505 -8.17 22.58 3.98
CA ALA A 505 -8.80 23.35 5.04
C ALA A 505 -10.31 23.44 4.82
N ILE A 506 -11.07 23.31 5.91
CA ILE A 506 -12.54 23.36 5.91
C ILE A 506 -13.10 24.39 6.89
N ASP A 507 -12.25 25.22 7.46
CA ASP A 507 -12.60 26.34 8.34
C ASP A 507 -13.47 27.42 7.66
N GLN A 508 -13.43 27.49 6.32
CA GLN A 508 -14.20 28.42 5.49
C GLN A 508 -15.38 27.75 4.77
N THR A 509 -15.86 26.60 5.22
CA THR A 509 -16.99 25.88 4.56
C THR A 509 -18.26 26.70 4.47
N LYS A 510 -18.54 27.56 5.44
CA LYS A 510 -19.75 28.43 5.46
C LYS A 510 -19.80 29.37 4.26
N THR A 511 -18.66 29.86 3.79
CA THR A 511 -18.57 30.81 2.67
C THR A 511 -18.34 30.12 1.32
N LYS A 512 -17.76 28.93 1.33
CA LYS A 512 -17.29 28.24 0.12
C LYS A 512 -18.30 27.22 -0.45
N TYR A 513 -19.17 26.66 0.39
CA TYR A 513 -20.14 25.65 -0.01
C TYR A 513 -21.50 25.92 0.58
N ASN A 514 -22.55 25.67 -0.18
CA ASN A 514 -23.92 25.66 0.36
C ASN A 514 -24.21 24.32 1.09
N LEU A 515 -25.26 24.29 1.92
CA LEU A 515 -25.60 23.11 2.71
C LEU A 515 -25.93 21.88 1.86
N THR A 516 -26.54 22.05 0.70
CA THR A 516 -26.89 20.94 -0.20
C THR A 516 -25.64 20.29 -0.76
N GLU A 517 -24.65 21.08 -1.15
CA GLU A 517 -23.35 20.57 -1.60
C GLU A 517 -22.62 19.81 -0.50
N LEU A 518 -22.63 20.33 0.74
CA LEU A 518 -22.02 19.68 1.89
C LEU A 518 -22.73 18.36 2.25
N ARG A 519 -24.05 18.32 2.22
CA ARG A 519 -24.83 17.09 2.43
C ARG A 519 -24.53 16.04 1.37
N THR A 520 -24.45 16.43 0.11
CA THR A 520 -24.07 15.55 -0.99
C THR A 520 -22.66 15.02 -0.78
N LEU A 521 -21.72 15.88 -0.37
CA LEU A 521 -20.34 15.50 -0.09
C LEU A 521 -20.23 14.46 1.03
N LEU A 522 -20.97 14.64 2.12
CA LEU A 522 -20.99 13.65 3.22
C LEU A 522 -21.68 12.34 2.84
N LYS A 523 -22.67 12.39 1.94
CA LYS A 523 -23.40 11.20 1.47
C LYS A 523 -22.62 10.39 0.44
N GLU A 524 -21.96 11.04 -0.51
CA GLU A 524 -21.34 10.41 -1.68
C GLU A 524 -19.83 10.27 -1.55
N GLY A 525 -19.23 11.00 -0.61
CA GLY A 525 -17.77 11.11 -0.52
C GLY A 525 -17.18 11.91 -1.68
N ARG A 526 -15.87 12.10 -1.66
CA ARG A 526 -15.14 12.76 -2.74
C ARG A 526 -13.65 12.45 -2.67
N ARG A 527 -13.09 11.74 -3.64
CA ARG A 527 -11.68 11.36 -3.71
C ARG A 527 -11.29 10.45 -2.54
N LEU A 528 -10.31 10.92 -1.70
CA LEU A 528 -9.91 10.24 -0.48
C LEU A 528 -10.93 10.39 0.65
N MET A 529 -11.83 11.39 0.57
CA MET A 529 -12.90 11.58 1.55
C MET A 529 -13.97 10.49 1.37
N PRO A 530 -14.19 9.61 2.34
CA PRO A 530 -15.18 8.55 2.24
C PRO A 530 -16.61 9.12 2.26
N ALA A 531 -17.58 8.30 1.85
CA ALA A 531 -18.98 8.52 2.13
C ALA A 531 -19.28 8.14 3.59
N PHE A 532 -19.90 9.02 4.35
CA PHE A 532 -20.22 8.78 5.76
C PHE A 532 -21.64 8.17 5.91
N ASN A 533 -21.91 7.07 5.20
CA ASN A 533 -23.25 6.46 5.18
C ASN A 533 -23.62 5.77 6.51
N TYR A 534 -22.63 5.42 7.32
CA TYR A 534 -22.82 4.89 8.67
C TYR A 534 -23.30 5.96 9.68
N LEU A 535 -23.06 7.25 9.42
CA LEU A 535 -23.66 8.34 10.21
C LEU A 535 -25.09 8.57 9.76
N ASP A 536 -25.98 8.72 10.71
CA ASP A 536 -27.35 9.08 10.41
C ASP A 536 -27.49 10.55 9.93
N SER A 537 -28.68 10.95 9.53
CA SER A 537 -28.91 12.29 9.02
C SER A 537 -28.73 13.39 10.07
N LEU A 538 -29.06 13.10 11.34
CA LEU A 538 -28.91 14.06 12.44
C LEU A 538 -27.46 14.26 12.83
N ASP A 539 -26.66 13.20 12.83
CA ASP A 539 -25.21 13.25 13.07
C ASP A 539 -24.52 14.09 12.00
N LYS A 540 -24.85 13.86 10.73
CA LYS A 540 -24.34 14.67 9.62
C LYS A 540 -24.72 16.15 9.76
N GLU A 541 -25.96 16.45 10.11
CA GLU A 541 -26.39 17.83 10.35
C GLU A 541 -25.69 18.45 11.57
N ALA A 542 -25.45 17.68 12.64
CA ALA A 542 -24.71 18.16 13.81
C ALA A 542 -23.28 18.52 13.46
N ILE A 543 -22.57 17.68 12.67
CA ILE A 543 -21.23 17.98 12.17
C ILE A 543 -21.23 19.26 11.32
N LEU A 544 -22.18 19.39 10.38
CA LEU A 544 -22.27 20.56 9.52
C LEU A 544 -22.56 21.83 10.32
N ALA A 545 -23.47 21.77 11.32
CA ALA A 545 -23.80 22.89 12.20
C ALA A 545 -22.57 23.31 13.05
N TYR A 546 -21.80 22.32 13.58
CA TYR A 546 -20.55 22.57 14.31
C TYR A 546 -19.52 23.29 13.45
N MET A 547 -19.24 22.76 12.24
CA MET A 547 -18.29 23.36 11.30
C MET A 547 -18.67 24.77 10.88
N ARG A 548 -19.96 25.07 10.84
CA ARG A 548 -20.51 26.38 10.42
C ARG A 548 -20.82 27.31 11.58
N ASN A 549 -20.56 26.86 12.82
CA ASN A 549 -20.92 27.56 14.06
C ASN A 549 -22.40 27.97 14.06
N GLU A 550 -23.29 27.03 13.75
CA GLU A 550 -24.74 27.17 13.69
C GLU A 550 -25.42 26.38 14.84
N PRO A 551 -26.69 26.67 15.18
CA PRO A 551 -27.41 25.90 16.20
C PRO A 551 -27.48 24.40 15.88
N ILE A 552 -27.17 23.56 16.87
CA ILE A 552 -27.06 22.10 16.72
C ILE A 552 -28.39 21.46 17.15
N LYS A 553 -28.93 20.59 16.29
CA LYS A 553 -30.09 19.76 16.61
C LYS A 553 -29.63 18.41 17.12
N MET A 554 -30.08 17.99 18.30
CA MET A 554 -29.78 16.70 18.90
C MET A 554 -30.95 15.73 18.90
N ARG A 555 -30.67 14.44 18.95
CA ARG A 555 -31.65 13.42 19.37
C ARG A 555 -32.00 13.63 20.84
N ARG A 556 -33.28 13.45 21.19
CA ARG A 556 -33.80 13.57 22.58
C ARG A 556 -33.11 12.60 23.57
N ALA A 557 -32.49 11.51 23.06
CA ALA A 557 -31.83 10.49 23.88
C ALA A 557 -30.34 10.77 24.21
N ALA A 558 -29.72 11.78 23.62
CA ALA A 558 -28.34 12.15 23.92
C ALA A 558 -28.27 13.09 25.13
N THR A 559 -28.74 12.61 26.29
CA THR A 559 -28.68 13.38 27.54
C THR A 559 -27.24 13.45 28.09
N GLU A 560 -26.38 12.51 27.74
CA GLU A 560 -24.96 12.54 28.06
C GLU A 560 -24.15 12.01 26.88
N TYR A 561 -23.26 12.85 26.36
CA TYR A 561 -22.26 12.42 25.39
C TYR A 561 -21.13 11.68 26.11
N SER A 562 -21.05 10.37 25.92
CA SER A 562 -19.96 9.52 26.44
C SER A 562 -19.43 8.67 25.31
N PRO A 563 -18.28 9.02 24.71
CA PRO A 563 -17.72 8.26 23.60
C PRO A 563 -17.14 6.94 24.10
N GLU A 564 -17.43 5.83 23.41
CA GLU A 564 -16.84 4.51 23.68
C GLU A 564 -15.31 4.54 23.52
N VAL A 565 -14.81 5.30 22.53
CA VAL A 565 -13.39 5.63 22.36
C VAL A 565 -13.19 7.08 22.81
N PRO A 566 -12.56 7.34 23.98
CA PRO A 566 -12.51 8.68 24.57
C PRO A 566 -11.47 9.60 23.94
N TYR A 567 -10.73 9.12 22.96
CA TYR A 567 -9.70 9.91 22.28
C TYR A 567 -9.89 9.92 20.76
N SER A 568 -9.42 10.98 20.14
CA SER A 568 -9.21 11.12 18.69
C SER A 568 -7.87 11.77 18.45
N MET A 569 -7.46 11.97 17.22
CA MET A 569 -6.22 12.67 16.88
C MET A 569 -6.47 13.99 16.16
N THR A 570 -5.46 14.87 16.13
CA THR A 570 -5.51 16.17 15.45
C THR A 570 -5.38 16.10 13.93
N GLY A 571 -5.23 14.90 13.38
CA GLY A 571 -5.01 14.66 11.95
C GLY A 571 -3.57 14.31 11.61
N TYR A 572 -3.32 14.07 10.33
CA TYR A 572 -2.02 13.70 9.77
C TYR A 572 -1.17 14.96 9.54
N ASN A 573 -0.32 15.30 10.50
CA ASN A 573 0.47 16.53 10.48
C ASN A 573 1.93 16.22 10.16
N ARG A 574 2.41 16.63 8.99
CA ARG A 574 3.82 16.50 8.61
C ARG A 574 4.67 17.49 9.42
N PHE A 575 5.82 17.02 9.88
CA PHE A 575 6.80 17.90 10.50
C PHE A 575 7.76 18.43 9.43
N THR A 576 7.56 19.70 9.03
CA THR A 576 8.31 20.36 7.96
C THR A 576 8.79 21.72 8.40
N ASP A 577 9.77 22.24 7.68
CA ASP A 577 10.19 23.65 7.76
C ASP A 577 9.15 24.57 7.10
N PRO A 578 9.30 25.91 7.19
CA PRO A 578 8.40 26.87 6.55
C PRO A 578 8.34 26.77 5.02
N ASN A 579 9.34 26.15 4.38
CA ASN A 579 9.41 25.94 2.95
C ASN A 579 8.78 24.60 2.51
N GLY A 580 8.29 23.78 3.47
CA GLY A 580 7.70 22.47 3.24
C GLY A 580 8.72 21.34 3.08
N LEU A 581 9.99 21.55 3.42
CA LEU A 581 11.02 20.51 3.47
C LEU A 581 10.87 19.69 4.75
N PRO A 582 11.15 18.36 4.73
CA PRO A 582 11.12 17.55 5.93
C PRO A 582 11.99 18.09 7.05
N ALA A 583 11.49 18.03 8.28
CA ALA A 583 12.21 18.53 9.46
C ALA A 583 13.51 17.76 9.78
N VAL A 584 13.65 16.56 9.24
CA VAL A 584 14.83 15.70 9.41
C VAL A 584 15.86 16.00 8.31
N LYS A 585 17.16 15.88 8.64
CA LYS A 585 18.26 15.95 7.65
C LYS A 585 18.05 14.99 6.48
N PRO A 586 18.44 15.35 5.25
CA PRO A 586 18.46 14.40 4.15
C PRO A 586 19.38 13.18 4.46
N PRO A 587 19.21 12.05 3.75
CA PRO A 587 18.31 11.86 2.62
C PRO A 587 16.84 11.73 3.06
N TRP A 588 15.91 12.30 2.26
CA TRP A 588 14.47 12.22 2.52
C TRP A 588 13.78 11.05 1.81
N GLY A 589 14.49 10.40 0.96
CA GLY A 589 14.14 9.15 0.30
C GLY A 589 15.39 8.43 -0.15
N THR A 590 15.40 7.11 -0.06
CA THR A 590 16.52 6.27 -0.47
C THR A 590 16.05 5.09 -1.32
N LEU A 591 16.96 4.54 -2.13
CA LEU A 591 16.85 3.23 -2.75
C LEU A 591 17.96 2.36 -2.17
N ASN A 592 17.60 1.17 -1.69
CA ASN A 592 18.48 0.29 -0.93
C ASN A 592 18.56 -1.08 -1.60
N ALA A 593 19.75 -1.70 -1.59
CA ALA A 593 19.97 -3.09 -1.98
C ALA A 593 20.49 -3.87 -0.78
N ILE A 594 19.77 -4.92 -0.41
CA ILE A 594 20.02 -5.74 0.78
C ILE A 594 20.19 -7.21 0.35
N ASP A 595 21.30 -7.83 0.73
CA ASP A 595 21.53 -9.24 0.52
C ASP A 595 20.77 -10.05 1.58
N LEU A 596 19.70 -10.72 1.19
CA LEU A 596 18.90 -11.52 2.13
C LEU A 596 19.62 -12.80 2.60
N ASN A 597 20.70 -13.20 1.95
CA ASN A 597 21.50 -14.35 2.43
C ASN A 597 22.29 -13.99 3.68
N THR A 598 22.71 -12.73 3.81
CA THR A 598 23.51 -12.23 4.93
C THR A 598 22.78 -11.25 5.83
N GLY A 599 21.76 -10.58 5.33
CA GLY A 599 21.08 -9.46 5.97
C GLY A 599 21.84 -8.12 5.85
N GLU A 600 22.93 -8.06 5.07
CA GLU A 600 23.79 -6.90 4.94
C GLU A 600 23.42 -6.02 3.73
N TYR A 601 23.65 -4.72 3.86
CA TYR A 601 23.49 -3.80 2.73
C TYR A 601 24.59 -4.00 1.69
N LYS A 602 24.21 -4.02 0.43
CA LYS A 602 25.14 -3.87 -0.68
C LYS A 602 25.42 -2.41 -0.96
N TRP A 603 24.38 -1.60 -1.01
CA TRP A 603 24.45 -0.17 -1.21
C TRP A 603 23.13 0.51 -0.78
N SER A 604 23.20 1.82 -0.55
CA SER A 604 22.08 2.72 -0.32
C SER A 604 22.39 4.05 -0.99
N VAL A 605 21.44 4.58 -1.77
CA VAL A 605 21.60 5.85 -2.50
C VAL A 605 20.38 6.73 -2.30
N PRO A 606 20.50 8.08 -2.31
CA PRO A 606 19.34 8.97 -2.33
C PRO A 606 18.46 8.70 -3.55
N LEU A 607 17.14 8.71 -3.36
CA LEU A 607 16.15 8.52 -4.42
C LEU A 607 15.31 9.79 -4.60
N GLY A 608 15.39 10.38 -5.79
CA GLY A 608 14.75 11.64 -6.13
C GLY A 608 15.64 12.86 -5.83
N GLU A 609 15.22 14.01 -6.34
CA GLU A 609 15.99 15.25 -6.28
C GLU A 609 15.07 16.47 -6.07
N ILE A 610 15.56 17.48 -5.38
CA ILE A 610 14.97 18.80 -5.34
C ILE A 610 15.88 19.75 -6.13
N ASP A 611 15.55 19.94 -7.43
CA ASP A 611 16.34 20.71 -8.39
C ASP A 611 16.79 22.10 -7.86
N SER A 612 15.96 22.76 -7.04
CA SER A 612 16.28 24.06 -6.47
C SER A 612 17.39 24.02 -5.41
N LEU A 613 17.54 22.89 -4.71
CA LEU A 613 18.61 22.68 -3.73
C LEU A 613 19.91 22.28 -4.42
N THR A 614 19.84 21.35 -5.38
CA THR A 614 21.01 20.88 -6.13
C THR A 614 21.67 22.02 -6.90
N ARG A 615 20.87 22.92 -7.51
CA ARG A 615 21.39 24.14 -8.16
C ARG A 615 22.09 25.12 -7.21
N LYS A 616 21.82 25.05 -5.92
CA LYS A 616 22.53 25.83 -4.88
C LYS A 616 23.78 25.10 -4.35
N GLY A 617 24.16 23.97 -4.93
CA GLY A 617 25.32 23.17 -4.53
C GLY A 617 25.07 22.21 -3.36
N ILE A 618 23.81 22.02 -2.93
CA ILE A 618 23.45 21.03 -1.92
C ILE A 618 23.44 19.65 -2.57
N PRO A 619 24.04 18.61 -1.96
CA PRO A 619 24.01 17.26 -2.47
C PRO A 619 22.58 16.75 -2.72
N VAL A 620 22.43 15.75 -3.58
CA VAL A 620 21.13 15.12 -3.85
C VAL A 620 20.49 14.66 -2.53
N THR A 621 19.28 15.19 -2.26
CA THR A 621 18.61 15.01 -0.96
C THR A 621 17.67 13.81 -0.90
N GLY A 622 17.37 13.20 -2.05
CA GLY A 622 16.19 12.34 -2.13
C GLY A 622 14.89 13.13 -1.98
N THR A 623 13.75 12.46 -2.17
CA THR A 623 12.43 13.03 -1.92
C THR A 623 11.52 11.97 -1.31
N GLU A 624 10.36 12.39 -0.75
CA GLU A 624 9.26 11.45 -0.51
C GLU A 624 8.96 10.66 -1.79
N ASN A 625 8.59 9.42 -1.62
CA ASN A 625 8.36 8.52 -2.74
C ASN A 625 7.22 7.52 -2.45
N TYR A 626 6.48 7.15 -3.51
CA TYR A 626 5.46 6.11 -3.54
C TYR A 626 5.65 5.30 -4.82
N GLY A 627 5.17 4.06 -4.84
CA GLY A 627 5.51 3.12 -5.89
C GLY A 627 6.70 2.27 -5.48
N GLY A 628 7.13 1.37 -6.35
CA GLY A 628 8.20 0.41 -6.04
C GLY A 628 9.17 0.24 -7.20
N PRO A 629 10.32 -0.41 -6.95
CA PRO A 629 11.29 -0.77 -7.96
C PRO A 629 10.84 -2.01 -8.76
N LEU A 630 11.31 -2.08 -9.98
CA LEU A 630 11.31 -3.23 -10.87
C LEU A 630 12.76 -3.56 -11.23
N ASN A 631 13.20 -4.80 -11.03
CA ASN A 631 14.54 -5.21 -11.47
C ASN A 631 14.50 -6.24 -12.60
N THR A 632 15.56 -6.30 -13.42
CA THR A 632 15.66 -7.20 -14.55
C THR A 632 16.96 -7.99 -14.55
N ARG A 633 16.98 -9.16 -15.25
CA ARG A 633 18.20 -9.91 -15.52
C ARG A 633 19.25 -9.06 -16.25
N GLY A 634 18.83 -8.09 -17.07
CA GLY A 634 19.72 -7.14 -17.73
C GLY A 634 20.57 -6.27 -16.80
N GLY A 635 20.37 -6.36 -15.49
CA GLY A 635 21.19 -5.67 -14.49
C GLY A 635 20.64 -4.29 -14.10
N ILE A 636 19.40 -3.98 -14.44
CA ILE A 636 18.80 -2.67 -14.28
C ILE A 636 17.67 -2.70 -13.25
N ILE A 637 17.61 -1.65 -12.42
CA ILE A 637 16.43 -1.34 -11.60
C ILE A 637 15.73 -0.13 -12.22
N PHE A 638 14.45 -0.26 -12.52
CA PHE A 638 13.60 0.86 -12.94
C PHE A 638 12.70 1.30 -11.79
N ILE A 639 12.65 2.59 -11.52
CA ILE A 639 11.79 3.18 -10.51
C ILE A 639 11.42 4.62 -10.89
N ALA A 640 10.17 5.01 -10.68
CA ALA A 640 9.74 6.40 -10.75
C ALA A 640 9.50 6.93 -9.33
N ALA A 641 8.36 6.68 -8.74
CA ALA A 641 8.07 6.86 -7.30
C ALA A 641 8.21 8.28 -6.72
N THR A 642 9.10 9.12 -7.24
CA THR A 642 9.60 10.34 -6.62
C THR A 642 8.80 11.59 -6.95
N LYS A 643 8.83 12.58 -6.05
CA LYS A 643 8.13 13.84 -6.16
C LYS A 643 8.66 14.74 -7.31
N ASP A 644 9.86 14.46 -7.80
CA ASP A 644 10.50 15.20 -8.90
C ASP A 644 10.02 14.80 -10.31
N GLU A 645 9.01 13.92 -10.39
CA GLU A 645 8.37 13.51 -11.64
C GLU A 645 9.34 12.87 -12.64
N ARG A 646 10.28 12.04 -12.17
CA ARG A 646 11.24 11.33 -13.04
C ARG A 646 11.12 9.82 -12.88
N ILE A 647 11.25 9.09 -14.00
CA ILE A 647 11.60 7.67 -13.99
C ILE A 647 13.10 7.52 -14.17
N ARG A 648 13.70 6.58 -13.45
CA ARG A 648 15.14 6.34 -13.46
C ARG A 648 15.46 4.88 -13.70
N ALA A 649 16.64 4.64 -14.29
CA ALA A 649 17.28 3.34 -14.39
C ALA A 649 18.58 3.36 -13.58
N PHE A 650 18.73 2.40 -12.66
CA PHE A 650 19.93 2.23 -11.85
C PHE A 650 20.62 0.91 -12.17
N ASP A 651 21.95 0.88 -12.09
CA ASP A 651 22.72 -0.36 -12.02
C ASP A 651 22.40 -1.10 -10.72
N LYS A 652 21.83 -2.30 -10.83
CA LYS A 652 21.39 -3.08 -9.67
C LYS A 652 22.53 -3.50 -8.73
N ASN A 653 23.79 -3.53 -9.20
CA ASN A 653 24.93 -3.93 -8.41
C ASN A 653 25.56 -2.78 -7.61
N THR A 654 25.44 -1.54 -8.11
CA THR A 654 26.17 -0.39 -7.57
C THR A 654 25.26 0.75 -7.09
N GLY A 655 23.99 0.75 -7.48
CA GLY A 655 23.08 1.89 -7.22
C GLY A 655 23.38 3.11 -8.08
N LYS A 656 24.28 3.02 -9.07
CA LYS A 656 24.60 4.15 -9.96
C LYS A 656 23.42 4.40 -10.91
N GLU A 657 22.97 5.67 -11.00
CA GLU A 657 21.99 6.08 -12.01
C GLU A 657 22.60 6.02 -13.41
N LEU A 658 21.93 5.34 -14.34
CA LEU A 658 22.37 5.11 -15.72
C LEU A 658 21.57 5.94 -16.72
N TRP A 659 20.29 6.20 -16.41
CA TRP A 659 19.37 6.92 -17.27
C TRP A 659 18.22 7.49 -16.46
N GLN A 660 17.67 8.61 -16.91
CA GLN A 660 16.46 9.20 -16.36
C GLN A 660 15.63 9.87 -17.46
N TYR A 661 14.32 9.98 -17.22
CA TYR A 661 13.40 10.69 -18.08
C TYR A 661 12.38 11.47 -17.26
N ARG A 662 12.14 12.74 -17.64
CA ARG A 662 11.14 13.57 -16.96
C ARG A 662 9.75 13.22 -17.45
N LEU A 663 8.90 12.77 -16.56
CA LEU A 663 7.53 12.39 -16.82
C LEU A 663 6.61 13.63 -16.90
N PRO A 664 5.47 13.55 -17.63
CA PRO A 664 4.50 14.64 -17.70
C PRO A 664 3.78 14.89 -16.37
N ALA A 665 3.76 13.90 -15.47
CA ALA A 665 3.28 13.95 -14.08
C ALA A 665 3.94 12.85 -13.27
N GLY A 666 3.88 12.89 -11.95
CA GLY A 666 4.51 11.89 -11.08
C GLY A 666 4.09 10.45 -11.39
N GLY A 667 5.06 9.54 -11.48
CA GLY A 667 4.86 8.12 -11.74
C GLY A 667 4.84 7.33 -10.43
N TYR A 668 3.71 7.32 -9.73
CA TYR A 668 3.59 6.67 -8.41
C TYR A 668 3.13 5.22 -8.47
N ALA A 669 2.89 4.66 -9.64
CA ALA A 669 2.73 3.24 -9.86
C ALA A 669 4.10 2.54 -9.94
N THR A 670 4.14 1.24 -9.66
CA THR A 670 5.31 0.42 -9.95
C THR A 670 5.39 0.18 -11.46
N PRO A 671 6.54 0.36 -12.12
CA PRO A 671 6.71 0.07 -13.54
C PRO A 671 6.43 -1.41 -13.85
N ALA A 672 6.08 -1.69 -15.10
CA ALA A 672 6.01 -3.05 -15.65
C ALA A 672 6.97 -3.20 -16.84
N THR A 673 7.45 -4.43 -17.08
CA THR A 673 8.27 -4.74 -18.26
C THR A 673 7.75 -5.99 -18.96
N TYR A 674 7.88 -5.99 -20.29
CA TYR A 674 7.36 -7.05 -21.15
C TYR A 674 8.06 -7.04 -22.50
N SER A 675 7.86 -8.09 -23.28
CA SER A 675 8.35 -8.17 -24.66
C SER A 675 7.20 -8.32 -25.65
N VAL A 676 7.25 -7.54 -26.74
CA VAL A 676 6.34 -7.68 -27.88
C VAL A 676 7.17 -7.75 -29.15
N ASN A 677 6.98 -8.82 -29.95
CA ASN A 677 7.73 -9.07 -31.18
C ASN A 677 9.27 -9.00 -30.98
N GLY A 678 9.76 -9.51 -29.84
CA GLY A 678 11.19 -9.53 -29.51
C GLY A 678 11.76 -8.18 -29.08
N LYS A 679 10.95 -7.14 -28.90
CA LYS A 679 11.34 -5.83 -28.36
C LYS A 679 10.88 -5.69 -26.92
N GLN A 680 11.80 -5.39 -26.01
CA GLN A 680 11.50 -5.16 -24.60
C GLN A 680 11.02 -3.71 -24.39
N TYR A 681 10.00 -3.58 -23.53
CA TYR A 681 9.40 -2.29 -23.13
C TYR A 681 9.40 -2.16 -21.61
N ILE A 682 9.52 -0.91 -21.13
CA ILE A 682 9.26 -0.49 -19.76
C ILE A 682 8.10 0.48 -19.77
N VAL A 683 7.01 0.17 -19.08
CA VAL A 683 5.82 1.04 -19.04
C VAL A 683 5.58 1.58 -17.64
N ILE A 684 5.14 2.85 -17.57
CA ILE A 684 4.80 3.56 -16.33
C ILE A 684 3.55 4.39 -16.50
N ALA A 685 2.70 4.40 -15.46
CA ALA A 685 1.57 5.30 -15.33
C ALA A 685 2.01 6.65 -14.78
N CYS A 686 1.67 7.73 -15.43
CA CYS A 686 2.01 9.12 -15.07
C CYS A 686 0.75 9.83 -14.57
N GLY A 687 0.26 9.43 -13.39
CA GLY A 687 -0.99 9.92 -12.82
C GLY A 687 -0.85 11.09 -11.86
N GLY A 688 0.31 11.31 -11.27
CA GLY A 688 0.56 12.38 -10.30
C GLY A 688 -0.50 12.44 -9.19
N GLY A 689 -0.85 13.65 -8.77
CA GLY A 689 -1.98 13.92 -7.84
C GLY A 689 -1.73 13.53 -6.40
N LYS A 690 -0.53 13.12 -6.03
CA LYS A 690 -0.09 12.82 -4.66
C LYS A 690 1.09 13.72 -4.29
N MET A 691 1.36 13.89 -3.00
CA MET A 691 2.48 14.73 -2.49
C MET A 691 2.49 16.18 -3.03
N GLY A 692 1.35 16.71 -3.43
CA GLY A 692 1.24 18.06 -4.00
C GLY A 692 1.69 18.20 -5.46
N THR A 693 1.97 17.10 -6.17
CA THR A 693 2.27 17.10 -7.61
C THR A 693 0.99 17.22 -8.44
N LYS A 694 1.13 17.69 -9.69
CA LYS A 694 -0.01 17.82 -10.61
C LYS A 694 -0.59 16.46 -10.98
N SER A 695 -1.90 16.41 -11.22
CA SER A 695 -2.55 15.23 -11.81
C SER A 695 -2.16 15.05 -13.27
N GLY A 696 -2.03 13.79 -13.67
CA GLY A 696 -1.79 13.37 -15.05
C GLY A 696 -2.75 12.27 -15.48
N ASP A 697 -2.67 11.90 -16.76
CA ASP A 697 -3.57 10.94 -17.39
C ASP A 697 -2.87 10.05 -18.43
N LYS A 698 -1.56 9.83 -18.26
CA LYS A 698 -0.79 9.16 -19.32
C LYS A 698 -0.18 7.85 -18.88
N TYR A 699 -0.05 6.95 -19.85
CA TYR A 699 0.85 5.80 -19.83
C TYR A 699 1.97 6.04 -20.83
N LEU A 700 3.22 5.88 -20.39
CA LEU A 700 4.41 6.01 -21.21
C LEU A 700 5.16 4.68 -21.23
N ALA A 701 5.58 4.24 -22.43
CA ALA A 701 6.45 3.09 -22.59
C ALA A 701 7.78 3.50 -23.23
N PHE A 702 8.85 2.94 -22.70
CA PHE A 702 10.23 3.16 -23.16
C PHE A 702 10.80 1.87 -23.72
N ALA A 703 11.62 1.98 -24.74
CA ALA A 703 12.32 0.85 -25.36
C ALA A 703 13.66 1.33 -25.96
N LEU A 704 14.50 0.39 -26.34
CA LEU A 704 15.66 0.71 -27.17
C LEU A 704 15.21 1.16 -28.55
N LYS A 705 16.01 2.01 -29.18
CA LYS A 705 15.77 2.58 -30.51
C LYS A 705 15.64 1.51 -31.60
#